data_236fb02b1ce42d44794284ae784f0c2e
#
_entry.id   236fb02b1ce42d44794284ae784f0c2e
#
_cell.length_a   1.000
_cell.length_b   1.000
_cell.length_c   1.000
_cell.angle_alpha   90.00
_cell.angle_beta   90.00
_cell.angle_gamma   90.00
#
_symmetry.space_group_name_H-M   'P 1'
#
loop_
_entity.id
_entity.type
_entity.pdbx_description
1 polymer ?
#
loop_
_entity_poly.entity_id
_entity_poly.type
_entity_poly.pdbx_seq_one_letter_code
_entity_poly.pdbx_strand_id
1 'polypeptide(L)'
;MKKIASLALSILVLSITNQTFAQKGKKASAQAVKLIPAAKPIPVVFIYGTDTVYQNEFERLLYKNKTSKDKLNEKEVREYLDLYINFKLKVKEAKALKLDTNNNFITELAGYRKQLSNPYLTDKKVSETLMQEAYQRMKTEINGSHILLFCNENASPADTLAAYTKLIDLRKRALKGENFDSLASKYSEDPSAKKMGGKLGWYTVFQMVYPFENQSYKTAKGEISMPFRTQFGYHILKVNEKREARGEVKLAHIMIRNQYEASVEQVQDAQNKIDSIYEMIKKGENFGTLAENYSQDEGSAKNKGEMNWMASLSGYPEEFKETAFSLKTDEVSKPFKTNFGFHIIKLIEKRPLGEYKDVQDVIKQKTNKDSRSESSKAAVIARVKKENNYKENLANLKSFTATLDSSFINGNWTYDEGKINKNPLFTIGTATYTVKDFAEYLVSNQQPLEKASAQMAAQNMFRTWADNKCISYEESILDMKYEDFRNVMQEYNDGILLFDLTDKKVWSKAVSDTIGLEKFYENNKNNYKWKDRVTYKTYTCLNEKTKVEAVKMFNKGKTETEIFAKLNKKVAGTISSKEIKSERSDATADKLWDKKGIVDITNTDGSFKFYFVSGVVNSEVKTLKEAKGIATSEYQNQLEKDWIKELRNKYSIIVNEETVKGLF
;
A
#
# COMPACT_ATOMS: atom_id res chain seq x y z
N MET A 1 -12.83 30.03 12.64
CA MET A 1 -11.49 30.03 12.05
C MET A 1 -10.98 28.63 11.66
N LYS A 2 -11.31 27.54 12.37
CA LYS A 2 -11.00 26.14 11.93
C LYS A 2 -11.67 25.66 10.64
N LYS A 3 -12.75 26.29 10.19
CA LYS A 3 -13.51 25.87 8.98
C LYS A 3 -12.92 26.35 7.66
N ILE A 4 -12.13 27.43 7.64
CA ILE A 4 -11.57 28.00 6.41
C ILE A 4 -10.30 27.25 5.97
N ALA A 5 -9.43 26.89 6.91
CA ALA A 5 -8.27 26.03 6.64
C ALA A 5 -8.69 24.60 6.21
N SER A 6 -9.85 24.13 6.71
CA SER A 6 -10.41 22.81 6.38
C SER A 6 -10.94 22.72 4.94
N LEU A 7 -11.32 23.83 4.31
CA LEU A 7 -11.86 23.78 2.94
C LEU A 7 -10.75 23.77 1.87
N ALA A 8 -9.64 24.46 2.11
CA ALA A 8 -8.45 24.36 1.26
C ALA A 8 -7.79 22.98 1.39
N LEU A 9 -7.81 22.40 2.61
CA LEU A 9 -7.25 21.06 2.89
C LEU A 9 -8.19 19.93 2.41
N SER A 10 -9.52 20.15 2.37
CA SER A 10 -10.47 19.15 1.90
C SER A 10 -10.50 18.98 0.38
N ILE A 11 -9.88 19.87 -0.39
CA ILE A 11 -9.62 19.65 -1.81
C ILE A 11 -8.40 18.75 -2.02
N LEU A 12 -7.45 18.74 -1.07
CA LEU A 12 -6.18 17.99 -1.19
C LEU A 12 -6.12 16.70 -0.36
N VAL A 13 -6.96 16.54 0.68
CA VAL A 13 -7.03 15.29 1.45
C VAL A 13 -8.19 14.46 0.92
N LEU A 14 -8.00 13.86 -0.26
CA LEU A 14 -8.71 12.63 -0.61
C LEU A 14 -8.09 11.49 0.21
N SER A 15 -8.63 11.25 1.40
CA SER A 15 -8.58 9.93 1.98
C SER A 15 -9.05 8.95 0.90
N ILE A 16 -8.22 7.97 0.58
CA ILE A 16 -8.55 6.83 -0.28
C ILE A 16 -9.63 6.03 0.45
N THR A 17 -10.86 6.52 0.40
CA THR A 17 -12.03 5.70 0.69
C THR A 17 -12.45 5.11 -0.65
N ASN A 18 -12.38 3.79 -0.75
CA ASN A 18 -12.91 3.01 -1.85
C ASN A 18 -14.39 3.35 -2.08
N GLN A 19 -14.66 4.40 -2.85
CA GLN A 19 -15.98 4.57 -3.43
C GLN A 19 -16.06 3.69 -4.66
N THR A 20 -16.81 2.64 -4.54
CA THR A 20 -17.28 1.81 -5.66
C THR A 20 -18.10 2.66 -6.60
N PHE A 21 -17.48 3.16 -7.67
CA PHE A 21 -18.21 3.73 -8.78
C PHE A 21 -18.96 2.62 -9.51
N ALA A 22 -20.26 2.56 -9.32
CA ALA A 22 -21.13 1.66 -10.06
C ALA A 22 -21.26 2.17 -11.51
N GLN A 23 -20.46 1.59 -12.40
CA GLN A 23 -20.66 1.73 -13.85
C GLN A 23 -21.95 1.03 -14.25
N LYS A 24 -23.03 1.79 -14.48
CA LYS A 24 -24.18 1.31 -15.27
C LYS A 24 -23.76 1.25 -16.73
N GLY A 25 -23.31 0.10 -17.17
CA GLY A 25 -23.07 -0.18 -18.58
C GLY A 25 -24.37 -0.14 -19.38
N LYS A 26 -24.60 0.91 -20.14
CA LYS A 26 -25.59 0.90 -21.21
C LYS A 26 -25.01 0.14 -22.40
N LYS A 27 -25.67 -0.97 -22.77
CA LYS A 27 -25.44 -1.67 -24.04
C LYS A 27 -25.68 -0.68 -25.19
N ALA A 28 -24.66 -0.44 -25.99
CA ALA A 28 -24.82 0.26 -27.25
C ALA A 28 -25.49 -0.68 -28.24
N SER A 29 -26.77 -0.50 -28.48
CA SER A 29 -27.45 -1.04 -29.65
C SER A 29 -27.23 -0.07 -30.81
N ALA A 30 -26.82 -0.60 -31.96
CA ALA A 30 -26.78 0.16 -33.20
C ALA A 30 -28.21 0.60 -33.56
N GLN A 31 -28.48 1.88 -33.39
CA GLN A 31 -29.70 2.52 -33.90
C GLN A 31 -29.33 3.76 -34.70
N ALA A 32 -30.08 3.91 -35.80
CA ALA A 32 -30.00 4.95 -36.81
C ALA A 32 -29.69 6.35 -36.24
N VAL A 33 -28.89 7.11 -37.01
CA VAL A 33 -28.57 8.51 -36.75
C VAL A 33 -29.88 9.30 -36.72
N LYS A 34 -30.44 9.49 -35.52
CA LYS A 34 -31.40 10.56 -35.27
C LYS A 34 -30.57 11.80 -35.02
N LEU A 35 -30.85 12.86 -35.79
CA LEU A 35 -30.35 14.22 -35.53
C LEU A 35 -30.55 14.52 -34.03
N ILE A 36 -29.45 14.57 -33.29
CA ILE A 36 -29.44 14.97 -31.89
C ILE A 36 -29.81 16.46 -31.86
N PRO A 37 -30.86 16.86 -31.11
CA PRO A 37 -31.15 18.30 -30.93
C PRO A 37 -29.88 18.96 -30.36
N ALA A 38 -29.51 20.13 -30.85
CA ALA A 38 -28.39 20.91 -30.34
C ALA A 38 -28.51 20.96 -28.79
N ALA A 39 -27.50 20.48 -28.08
CA ALA A 39 -27.47 20.52 -26.63
C ALA A 39 -27.65 21.98 -26.19
N LYS A 40 -28.56 22.25 -25.24
CA LYS A 40 -28.71 23.60 -24.68
C LYS A 40 -27.34 24.06 -24.16
N PRO A 41 -26.93 25.30 -24.46
CA PRO A 41 -25.66 25.82 -23.94
C PRO A 41 -25.65 25.75 -22.42
N ILE A 42 -24.56 25.24 -21.84
CA ILE A 42 -24.40 25.15 -20.39
C ILE A 42 -24.33 26.57 -19.84
N PRO A 43 -25.16 26.94 -18.85
CA PRO A 43 -25.17 28.31 -18.31
C PRO A 43 -23.80 28.65 -17.69
N VAL A 44 -23.42 29.92 -17.83
CA VAL A 44 -22.21 30.50 -17.24
C VAL A 44 -22.52 30.93 -15.81
N VAL A 45 -21.72 30.56 -14.82
CA VAL A 45 -21.84 31.05 -13.44
C VAL A 45 -21.06 32.33 -13.24
N PHE A 46 -19.79 32.36 -13.68
CA PHE A 46 -18.98 33.58 -13.69
C PHE A 46 -17.84 33.52 -14.71
N ILE A 47 -17.36 34.71 -15.08
CA ILE A 47 -16.16 34.90 -15.91
C ILE A 47 -15.10 35.58 -15.05
N TYR A 48 -13.83 35.15 -15.20
CA TYR A 48 -12.68 35.72 -14.47
C TYR A 48 -11.50 35.94 -15.45
N GLY A 49 -11.23 37.20 -15.75
CA GLY A 49 -10.33 37.54 -16.85
C GLY A 49 -10.85 37.01 -18.20
N THR A 50 -10.12 36.07 -18.81
CA THR A 50 -10.49 35.41 -20.07
C THR A 50 -11.16 34.06 -19.90
N ASP A 51 -11.25 33.54 -18.68
CA ASP A 51 -11.72 32.19 -18.39
C ASP A 51 -13.16 32.21 -17.91
N THR A 52 -13.87 31.10 -18.13
CA THR A 52 -15.30 30.96 -17.80
C THR A 52 -15.52 29.72 -16.93
N VAL A 53 -16.36 29.86 -15.90
CA VAL A 53 -16.86 28.75 -15.10
C VAL A 53 -18.31 28.50 -15.46
N TYR A 54 -18.60 27.25 -15.84
CA TYR A 54 -19.93 26.80 -16.19
C TYR A 54 -20.65 26.16 -15.01
N GLN A 55 -21.98 26.12 -15.08
CA GLN A 55 -22.86 25.63 -14.02
C GLN A 55 -22.56 24.19 -13.64
N ASN A 56 -22.34 23.30 -14.59
CA ASN A 56 -22.04 21.89 -14.33
C ASN A 56 -20.75 21.68 -13.53
N GLU A 57 -19.70 22.46 -13.82
CA GLU A 57 -18.44 22.44 -13.05
C GLU A 57 -18.67 22.94 -11.64
N PHE A 58 -19.36 24.07 -11.50
CA PHE A 58 -19.63 24.69 -10.21
C PHE A 58 -20.51 23.81 -9.31
N GLU A 59 -21.63 23.29 -9.83
CA GLU A 59 -22.53 22.39 -9.09
C GLU A 59 -21.85 21.10 -8.66
N ARG A 60 -21.07 20.49 -9.55
CA ARG A 60 -20.31 19.26 -9.24
C ARG A 60 -19.43 19.45 -7.99
N LEU A 61 -18.75 20.59 -7.89
CA LEU A 61 -17.87 20.88 -6.77
C LEU A 61 -18.62 21.36 -5.52
N LEU A 62 -19.68 22.14 -5.71
CA LEU A 62 -20.56 22.62 -4.64
C LEU A 62 -21.18 21.47 -3.85
N TYR A 63 -21.60 20.40 -4.54
CA TYR A 63 -22.25 19.24 -3.92
C TYR A 63 -21.32 18.06 -3.64
N LYS A 64 -20.05 18.13 -4.01
CA LYS A 64 -19.09 17.02 -3.90
C LYS A 64 -19.00 16.39 -2.50
N ASN A 65 -19.06 17.19 -1.46
CA ASN A 65 -18.89 16.74 -0.08
C ASN A 65 -20.21 16.70 0.72
N LYS A 66 -21.37 16.78 0.04
CA LYS A 66 -22.66 16.72 0.70
C LYS A 66 -23.27 15.33 0.62
N THR A 67 -23.71 14.85 1.77
CA THR A 67 -24.42 13.56 1.91
C THR A 67 -25.93 13.72 1.70
N SER A 68 -26.48 14.94 1.86
CA SER A 68 -27.90 15.23 1.62
C SER A 68 -28.11 15.83 0.23
N LYS A 69 -29.22 15.46 -0.41
CA LYS A 69 -29.66 16.03 -1.70
C LYS A 69 -30.44 17.33 -1.55
N ASP A 70 -30.49 17.90 -0.33
CA ASP A 70 -31.22 19.12 -0.07
C ASP A 70 -30.56 20.31 -0.78
N LYS A 71 -31.37 21.16 -1.36
CA LYS A 71 -30.93 22.42 -1.96
C LYS A 71 -30.25 23.28 -0.90
N LEU A 72 -29.17 23.94 -1.30
CA LEU A 72 -28.49 24.92 -0.47
C LEU A 72 -29.32 26.19 -0.39
N ASN A 73 -29.21 26.92 0.73
CA ASN A 73 -29.79 28.25 0.81
C ASN A 73 -28.86 29.27 0.08
N GLU A 74 -29.42 30.44 -0.24
CA GLU A 74 -28.70 31.50 -0.95
C GLU A 74 -27.35 31.87 -0.30
N LYS A 75 -27.33 31.98 1.02
CA LYS A 75 -26.12 32.35 1.77
C LYS A 75 -25.00 31.33 1.57
N GLU A 76 -25.32 30.06 1.66
CA GLU A 76 -24.33 28.98 1.48
C GLU A 76 -23.77 28.95 0.05
N VAL A 77 -24.65 29.17 -0.96
CA VAL A 77 -24.22 29.22 -2.38
C VAL A 77 -23.32 30.42 -2.61
N ARG A 78 -23.65 31.59 -2.08
CA ARG A 78 -22.83 32.81 -2.26
C ARG A 78 -21.51 32.76 -1.52
N GLU A 79 -21.48 32.22 -0.31
CA GLU A 79 -20.23 32.00 0.42
C GLU A 79 -19.32 31.04 -0.34
N TYR A 80 -19.86 29.95 -0.89
CA TYR A 80 -19.08 29.02 -1.70
C TYR A 80 -18.64 29.66 -3.02
N LEU A 81 -19.48 30.43 -3.69
CA LEU A 81 -19.13 31.16 -4.90
C LEU A 81 -17.94 32.09 -4.69
N ASP A 82 -17.94 32.86 -3.60
CA ASP A 82 -16.83 33.76 -3.27
C ASP A 82 -15.51 33.00 -3.04
N LEU A 83 -15.58 31.89 -2.30
CA LEU A 83 -14.44 30.99 -2.10
C LEU A 83 -13.93 30.40 -3.43
N TYR A 84 -14.86 29.98 -4.30
CA TYR A 84 -14.52 29.36 -5.56
C TYR A 84 -13.92 30.37 -6.56
N ILE A 85 -14.42 31.60 -6.58
CA ILE A 85 -13.81 32.70 -7.35
C ILE A 85 -12.35 32.92 -6.90
N ASN A 86 -12.12 33.03 -5.58
CA ASN A 86 -10.76 33.22 -5.03
C ASN A 86 -9.84 32.07 -5.38
N PHE A 87 -10.34 30.81 -5.34
CA PHE A 87 -9.62 29.63 -5.79
C PHE A 87 -9.21 29.74 -7.27
N LYS A 88 -10.15 30.05 -8.16
CA LYS A 88 -9.89 30.17 -9.60
C LYS A 88 -8.92 31.30 -9.94
N LEU A 89 -8.99 32.41 -9.22
CA LEU A 89 -8.04 33.52 -9.38
C LEU A 89 -6.60 33.11 -9.01
N LYS A 90 -6.44 32.37 -7.91
CA LYS A 90 -5.13 31.85 -7.48
C LYS A 90 -4.54 30.88 -8.50
N VAL A 91 -5.36 29.96 -9.02
CA VAL A 91 -4.94 29.00 -10.07
C VAL A 91 -4.58 29.73 -11.36
N LYS A 92 -5.36 30.75 -11.77
CA LYS A 92 -5.05 31.57 -12.92
C LYS A 92 -3.71 32.29 -12.79
N GLU A 93 -3.45 32.85 -11.61
CA GLU A 93 -2.17 33.49 -11.33
C GLU A 93 -1.01 32.50 -11.36
N ALA A 94 -1.18 31.29 -10.82
CA ALA A 94 -0.17 30.25 -10.89
C ALA A 94 0.19 29.88 -12.34
N LYS A 95 -0.79 29.75 -13.22
CA LYS A 95 -0.60 29.53 -14.67
C LYS A 95 0.08 30.74 -15.34
N ALA A 96 -0.34 31.96 -15.00
CA ALA A 96 0.30 33.17 -15.52
C ALA A 96 1.78 33.25 -15.14
N LEU A 97 2.16 32.72 -13.98
CA LEU A 97 3.54 32.59 -13.50
C LEU A 97 4.24 31.32 -14.05
N LYS A 98 3.61 30.57 -14.95
CA LYS A 98 4.14 29.34 -15.57
C LYS A 98 4.54 28.24 -14.56
N LEU A 99 3.85 28.14 -13.42
CA LEU A 99 4.13 27.08 -12.44
C LEU A 99 3.74 25.71 -12.96
N ASP A 100 2.80 25.61 -13.89
CA ASP A 100 2.38 24.41 -14.61
C ASP A 100 3.44 23.83 -15.57
N THR A 101 4.49 24.60 -15.87
CA THR A 101 5.61 24.15 -16.71
C THR A 101 6.83 23.69 -15.89
N ASN A 102 6.75 23.74 -14.56
CA ASN A 102 7.83 23.31 -13.67
C ASN A 102 7.94 21.78 -13.67
N ASN A 103 9.18 21.25 -13.72
CA ASN A 103 9.44 19.81 -13.71
C ASN A 103 8.84 19.09 -12.49
N ASN A 104 8.88 19.72 -11.30
CA ASN A 104 8.28 19.13 -10.11
C ASN A 104 6.76 18.97 -10.27
N PHE A 105 6.09 20.02 -10.75
CA PHE A 105 4.65 19.98 -11.05
C PHE A 105 4.31 18.89 -12.06
N ILE A 106 5.05 18.83 -13.18
CA ILE A 106 4.82 17.84 -14.25
C ILE A 106 4.98 16.41 -13.70
N THR A 107 6.03 16.19 -12.93
CA THR A 107 6.33 14.87 -12.33
C THR A 107 5.27 14.46 -11.32
N GLU A 108 4.85 15.38 -10.46
CA GLU A 108 3.83 15.13 -9.43
C GLU A 108 2.47 14.83 -10.08
N LEU A 109 2.04 15.65 -11.03
CA LEU A 109 0.79 15.45 -11.77
C LEU A 109 0.78 14.13 -12.55
N ALA A 110 1.91 13.76 -13.18
CA ALA A 110 2.07 12.48 -13.86
C ALA A 110 1.97 11.30 -12.86
N GLY A 111 2.50 11.45 -11.66
CA GLY A 111 2.37 10.47 -10.57
C GLY A 111 0.90 10.23 -10.18
N TYR A 112 0.14 11.30 -9.98
CA TYR A 112 -1.31 11.20 -9.70
C TYR A 112 -2.07 10.59 -10.87
N ARG A 113 -1.76 11.01 -12.11
CA ARG A 113 -2.36 10.44 -13.31
C ARG A 113 -2.19 8.93 -13.37
N LYS A 114 -0.98 8.43 -13.12
CA LYS A 114 -0.68 7.00 -13.10
C LYS A 114 -1.48 6.24 -12.05
N GLN A 115 -1.66 6.82 -10.85
CA GLN A 115 -2.48 6.20 -9.81
C GLN A 115 -3.96 6.17 -10.18
N LEU A 116 -4.49 7.27 -10.71
CA LEU A 116 -5.89 7.41 -11.08
C LEU A 116 -6.27 6.61 -12.34
N SER A 117 -5.31 6.32 -13.22
CA SER A 117 -5.55 5.52 -14.44
C SER A 117 -5.78 4.04 -14.15
N ASN A 118 -5.22 3.49 -13.06
CA ASN A 118 -5.28 2.06 -12.74
C ASN A 118 -6.69 1.43 -12.81
N PRO A 119 -7.77 2.03 -12.25
CA PRO A 119 -9.11 1.46 -12.34
C PRO A 119 -9.66 1.36 -13.78
N TYR A 120 -9.18 2.19 -14.69
CA TYR A 120 -9.57 2.21 -16.11
C TYR A 120 -8.75 1.22 -16.94
N LEU A 121 -7.55 0.89 -16.46
CA LEU A 121 -6.61 -0.05 -17.07
C LEU A 121 -6.69 -1.47 -16.46
N THR A 122 -7.73 -1.75 -15.67
CA THR A 122 -8.01 -3.05 -15.08
C THR A 122 -9.39 -3.54 -15.52
N ASP A 123 -9.50 -4.77 -15.97
CA ASP A 123 -10.79 -5.39 -16.25
C ASP A 123 -11.37 -5.97 -14.95
N LYS A 124 -12.33 -5.25 -14.36
CA LYS A 124 -12.97 -5.66 -13.10
C LYS A 124 -13.70 -6.99 -13.20
N LYS A 125 -14.30 -7.28 -14.36
CA LYS A 125 -15.06 -8.53 -14.56
C LYS A 125 -14.12 -9.73 -14.63
N VAL A 126 -13.03 -9.61 -15.39
CA VAL A 126 -12.00 -10.67 -15.45
C VAL A 126 -11.34 -10.83 -14.08
N SER A 127 -10.99 -9.74 -13.41
CA SER A 127 -10.39 -9.79 -12.07
C SER A 127 -11.30 -10.48 -11.07
N GLU A 128 -12.60 -10.17 -11.04
CA GLU A 128 -13.57 -10.83 -10.16
C GLU A 128 -13.71 -12.31 -10.50
N THR A 129 -13.77 -12.65 -11.79
CA THR A 129 -13.82 -14.06 -12.24
C THR A 129 -12.59 -14.83 -11.75
N LEU A 130 -11.39 -14.25 -11.84
CA LEU A 130 -10.15 -14.88 -11.36
C LEU A 130 -10.13 -15.03 -9.84
N MET A 131 -10.68 -14.08 -9.11
CA MET A 131 -10.81 -14.18 -7.64
C MET A 131 -11.79 -15.27 -7.22
N GLN A 132 -12.94 -15.38 -7.91
CA GLN A 132 -13.91 -16.45 -7.69
C GLN A 132 -13.33 -17.83 -8.05
N GLU A 133 -12.62 -17.93 -9.16
CA GLU A 133 -11.91 -19.15 -9.54
C GLU A 133 -10.89 -19.55 -8.46
N ALA A 134 -10.08 -18.59 -7.97
CA ALA A 134 -9.12 -18.84 -6.92
C ALA A 134 -9.79 -19.34 -5.63
N TYR A 135 -10.92 -18.75 -5.24
CA TYR A 135 -11.70 -19.22 -4.09
C TYR A 135 -12.21 -20.65 -4.26
N GLN A 136 -12.74 -20.99 -5.44
CA GLN A 136 -13.18 -22.36 -5.68
C GLN A 136 -12.01 -23.35 -5.61
N ARG A 137 -10.83 -22.96 -6.11
CA ARG A 137 -9.61 -23.76 -6.02
C ARG A 137 -9.09 -23.90 -4.59
N MET A 138 -9.24 -22.88 -3.74
CA MET A 138 -8.88 -22.97 -2.32
C MET A 138 -9.58 -24.10 -1.57
N LYS A 139 -10.75 -24.54 -2.05
CA LYS A 139 -11.51 -25.64 -1.46
C LYS A 139 -10.92 -27.02 -1.73
N THR A 140 -9.88 -27.11 -2.56
CA THR A 140 -9.30 -28.39 -2.99
C THR A 140 -7.79 -28.35 -2.89
N GLU A 141 -7.23 -29.35 -2.23
CA GLU A 141 -5.79 -29.63 -2.21
C GLU A 141 -5.46 -30.73 -3.20
N ILE A 142 -4.35 -30.59 -3.91
CA ILE A 142 -3.88 -31.51 -4.95
C ILE A 142 -2.54 -32.08 -4.56
N ASN A 143 -2.38 -33.40 -4.67
CA ASN A 143 -1.09 -34.05 -4.62
C ASN A 143 -0.68 -34.43 -6.04
N GLY A 144 0.47 -33.95 -6.48
CA GLY A 144 0.93 -34.13 -7.86
C GLY A 144 2.38 -34.52 -7.99
N SER A 145 2.71 -35.06 -9.16
CA SER A 145 4.08 -35.29 -9.60
C SER A 145 4.25 -34.75 -11.02
N HIS A 146 5.42 -34.21 -11.37
CA HIS A 146 5.66 -33.65 -12.69
C HIS A 146 6.97 -34.10 -13.33
N ILE A 147 7.04 -33.94 -14.64
CA ILE A 147 8.27 -33.99 -15.43
C ILE A 147 8.40 -32.65 -16.15
N LEU A 148 9.54 -31.97 -15.96
CA LEU A 148 9.89 -30.73 -16.62
C LEU A 148 10.99 -30.96 -17.64
N LEU A 149 10.87 -30.38 -18.82
CA LEU A 149 11.95 -30.14 -19.76
C LEU A 149 12.14 -28.64 -19.94
N PHE A 150 13.30 -28.13 -19.60
CA PHE A 150 13.63 -26.72 -19.77
C PHE A 150 13.50 -26.32 -21.24
N CYS A 151 12.79 -25.26 -21.49
CA CYS A 151 12.63 -24.67 -22.80
C CYS A 151 12.42 -23.18 -22.66
N ASN A 152 13.48 -22.41 -22.93
CA ASN A 152 13.44 -20.95 -22.85
C ASN A 152 12.27 -20.39 -23.67
N GLU A 153 11.62 -19.32 -23.22
CA GLU A 153 10.53 -18.67 -23.95
C GLU A 153 10.96 -18.20 -25.34
N ASN A 154 12.25 -17.88 -25.51
CA ASN A 154 12.87 -17.43 -26.74
C ASN A 154 13.54 -18.58 -27.53
N ALA A 155 13.31 -19.84 -27.14
CA ALA A 155 13.85 -21.01 -27.83
C ALA A 155 13.36 -21.10 -29.28
N SER A 156 14.15 -21.72 -30.15
CA SER A 156 13.77 -21.93 -31.53
C SER A 156 12.51 -22.81 -31.65
N PRO A 157 11.74 -22.69 -32.74
CA PRO A 157 10.62 -23.58 -33.00
C PRO A 157 11.00 -25.07 -33.01
N ALA A 158 12.22 -25.40 -33.46
CA ALA A 158 12.75 -26.76 -33.46
C ALA A 158 12.98 -27.28 -32.04
N ASP A 159 13.60 -26.50 -31.15
CA ASP A 159 13.83 -26.87 -29.75
C ASP A 159 12.50 -27.01 -28.99
N THR A 160 11.57 -26.09 -29.26
CA THR A 160 10.20 -26.11 -28.71
C THR A 160 9.49 -27.40 -29.09
N LEU A 161 9.54 -27.80 -30.38
CA LEU A 161 8.93 -29.02 -30.86
C LEU A 161 9.62 -30.27 -30.29
N ALA A 162 10.93 -30.28 -30.18
CA ALA A 162 11.72 -31.37 -29.58
C ALA A 162 11.31 -31.63 -28.12
N ALA A 163 11.25 -30.58 -27.29
CA ALA A 163 10.82 -30.68 -25.89
C ALA A 163 9.39 -31.19 -25.76
N TYR A 164 8.45 -30.65 -26.56
CA TYR A 164 7.06 -31.08 -26.57
C TYR A 164 6.93 -32.56 -26.97
N THR A 165 7.60 -32.97 -28.08
CA THR A 165 7.52 -34.36 -28.59
C THR A 165 8.11 -35.36 -27.61
N LYS A 166 9.22 -35.01 -26.94
CA LYS A 166 9.81 -35.85 -25.89
C LYS A 166 8.85 -36.05 -24.71
N LEU A 167 8.12 -35.03 -24.28
CA LEU A 167 7.10 -35.19 -23.22
C LEU A 167 5.91 -36.02 -23.67
N ILE A 168 5.50 -35.92 -24.93
CA ILE A 168 4.46 -36.81 -25.50
C ILE A 168 4.90 -38.28 -25.42
N ASP A 169 6.16 -38.58 -25.73
CA ASP A 169 6.69 -39.95 -25.62
C ASP A 169 6.68 -40.41 -24.15
N LEU A 170 7.24 -39.61 -23.24
CA LEU A 170 7.25 -39.95 -21.81
C LEU A 170 5.84 -40.19 -21.26
N ARG A 171 4.89 -39.34 -21.66
CA ARG A 171 3.48 -39.53 -21.30
C ARG A 171 2.92 -40.86 -21.83
N LYS A 172 3.19 -41.19 -23.09
CA LYS A 172 2.75 -42.47 -23.68
C LYS A 172 3.32 -43.68 -22.93
N ARG A 173 4.57 -43.62 -22.51
CA ARG A 173 5.24 -44.67 -21.73
C ARG A 173 4.60 -44.82 -20.36
N ALA A 174 4.34 -43.71 -19.65
CA ALA A 174 3.65 -43.71 -18.37
C ALA A 174 2.21 -44.30 -18.49
N LEU A 175 1.48 -43.94 -19.55
CA LEU A 175 0.14 -44.50 -19.82
C LEU A 175 0.14 -46.00 -20.15
N LYS A 176 1.26 -46.54 -20.63
CA LYS A 176 1.48 -47.98 -20.85
C LYS A 176 1.95 -48.70 -19.59
N GLY A 177 2.01 -48.05 -18.45
CA GLY A 177 2.34 -48.66 -17.17
C GLY A 177 3.79 -48.46 -16.68
N GLU A 178 4.64 -47.74 -17.41
CA GLU A 178 5.98 -47.39 -16.88
C GLU A 178 5.82 -46.43 -15.69
N ASN A 179 6.61 -46.68 -14.65
CA ASN A 179 6.48 -45.94 -13.41
C ASN A 179 6.82 -44.44 -13.62
N PHE A 180 5.88 -43.53 -13.32
CA PHE A 180 6.03 -42.09 -13.52
C PHE A 180 7.20 -41.49 -12.74
N ASP A 181 7.39 -41.93 -11.50
CA ASP A 181 8.45 -41.39 -10.61
C ASP A 181 9.84 -41.79 -11.16
N SER A 182 9.96 -43.01 -11.72
CA SER A 182 11.20 -43.47 -12.41
C SER A 182 11.45 -42.66 -13.68
N LEU A 183 10.42 -42.38 -14.47
CA LEU A 183 10.52 -41.50 -15.64
C LEU A 183 10.94 -40.09 -15.23
N ALA A 184 10.37 -39.54 -14.16
CA ALA A 184 10.73 -38.22 -13.65
C ALA A 184 12.18 -38.17 -13.16
N SER A 185 12.61 -39.15 -12.37
CA SER A 185 14.00 -39.22 -11.88
C SER A 185 15.02 -39.29 -13.04
N LYS A 186 14.66 -39.99 -14.13
CA LYS A 186 15.57 -40.20 -15.27
C LYS A 186 15.57 -39.06 -16.28
N TYR A 187 14.44 -38.45 -16.55
CA TYR A 187 14.26 -37.57 -17.70
C TYR A 187 13.87 -36.13 -17.35
N SER A 188 13.39 -35.88 -16.12
CA SER A 188 13.08 -34.51 -15.71
C SER A 188 14.35 -33.68 -15.54
N GLU A 189 14.28 -32.46 -15.99
CA GLU A 189 15.35 -31.47 -15.81
C GLU A 189 15.12 -30.62 -14.54
N ASP A 190 14.02 -30.84 -13.81
CA ASP A 190 13.84 -30.29 -12.48
C ASP A 190 14.87 -30.87 -11.50
N PRO A 191 15.70 -30.03 -10.86
CA PRO A 191 16.77 -30.53 -9.97
C PRO A 191 16.25 -31.40 -8.82
N SER A 192 15.02 -31.19 -8.34
CA SER A 192 14.41 -31.97 -7.26
C SER A 192 13.96 -33.37 -7.70
N ALA A 193 13.66 -33.55 -8.99
CA ALA A 193 13.08 -34.77 -9.52
C ALA A 193 13.99 -35.99 -9.36
N LYS A 194 15.32 -35.81 -9.44
CA LYS A 194 16.28 -36.92 -9.25
C LYS A 194 16.16 -37.61 -7.89
N LYS A 195 15.85 -36.83 -6.83
CA LYS A 195 15.73 -37.35 -5.45
C LYS A 195 14.29 -37.73 -5.12
N MET A 196 13.33 -36.97 -5.62
CA MET A 196 11.91 -37.08 -5.22
C MET A 196 11.00 -37.76 -6.24
N GLY A 197 11.55 -38.22 -7.40
CA GLY A 197 10.70 -38.81 -8.44
C GLY A 197 9.67 -37.85 -9.04
N GLY A 198 10.01 -36.56 -9.06
CA GLY A 198 9.11 -35.49 -9.53
C GLY A 198 7.93 -35.17 -8.62
N LYS A 199 7.90 -35.73 -7.40
CA LYS A 199 6.82 -35.48 -6.42
C LYS A 199 6.85 -34.05 -5.92
N LEU A 200 5.68 -33.39 -5.94
CA LEU A 200 5.50 -32.02 -5.46
C LEU A 200 4.85 -31.97 -4.06
N GLY A 201 4.33 -33.13 -3.59
CA GLY A 201 3.51 -33.17 -2.37
C GLY A 201 2.14 -32.53 -2.58
N TRP A 202 1.50 -32.12 -1.46
CA TRP A 202 0.23 -31.44 -1.46
C TRP A 202 0.41 -29.93 -1.68
N TYR A 203 -0.42 -29.36 -2.54
CA TYR A 203 -0.46 -27.92 -2.83
C TYR A 203 -1.88 -27.47 -3.17
N THR A 204 -2.11 -26.16 -3.16
CA THR A 204 -3.36 -25.53 -3.54
C THR A 204 -3.11 -24.28 -4.39
N VAL A 205 -4.13 -23.48 -4.62
CA VAL A 205 -4.07 -22.21 -5.35
C VAL A 205 -2.96 -21.28 -4.84
N PHE A 206 -2.34 -20.52 -5.72
CA PHE A 206 -1.24 -19.57 -5.45
C PHE A 206 0.10 -20.19 -5.03
N GLN A 207 0.25 -21.49 -5.05
CA GLN A 207 1.51 -22.17 -4.71
C GLN A 207 2.32 -22.59 -5.93
N MET A 208 1.66 -22.64 -7.09
CA MET A 208 2.28 -22.91 -8.40
C MET A 208 2.01 -21.76 -9.35
N VAL A 209 2.86 -21.59 -10.38
CA VAL A 209 2.59 -20.61 -11.43
C VAL A 209 1.25 -20.91 -12.12
N TYR A 210 0.50 -19.89 -12.47
CA TYR A 210 -0.89 -20.02 -12.91
C TYR A 210 -1.13 -21.02 -14.06
N PRO A 211 -0.28 -21.12 -15.11
CA PRO A 211 -0.45 -22.15 -16.13
C PRO A 211 -0.32 -23.59 -15.58
N PHE A 212 0.57 -23.82 -14.61
CA PHE A 212 0.73 -25.10 -13.93
C PHE A 212 -0.48 -25.41 -13.05
N GLU A 213 -0.90 -24.45 -12.26
CA GLU A 213 -2.11 -24.52 -11.42
C GLU A 213 -3.35 -24.86 -12.27
N ASN A 214 -3.55 -24.13 -13.38
CA ASN A 214 -4.65 -24.39 -14.32
C ASN A 214 -4.68 -25.86 -14.77
N GLN A 215 -3.53 -26.39 -15.12
CA GLN A 215 -3.45 -27.78 -15.56
C GLN A 215 -3.70 -28.77 -14.41
N SER A 216 -3.26 -28.44 -13.19
CA SER A 216 -3.48 -29.27 -12.01
C SER A 216 -4.98 -29.43 -11.69
N TYR A 217 -5.72 -28.34 -11.73
CA TYR A 217 -7.17 -28.39 -11.45
C TYR A 217 -7.98 -29.03 -12.58
N LYS A 218 -7.53 -28.91 -13.86
CA LYS A 218 -8.17 -29.51 -15.03
C LYS A 218 -7.93 -31.01 -15.15
N THR A 219 -6.79 -31.52 -14.68
CA THR A 219 -6.44 -32.94 -14.77
C THR A 219 -7.16 -33.74 -13.68
N ALA A 220 -7.80 -34.83 -13.99
CA ALA A 220 -8.51 -35.65 -13.01
C ALA A 220 -7.52 -36.45 -12.13
N LYS A 221 -7.99 -36.89 -10.95
CA LYS A 221 -7.21 -37.77 -10.07
C LYS A 221 -6.80 -39.05 -10.82
N GLY A 222 -5.54 -39.43 -10.72
CA GLY A 222 -4.94 -40.57 -11.38
C GLY A 222 -4.47 -40.31 -12.82
N GLU A 223 -4.88 -39.21 -13.44
CA GLU A 223 -4.56 -38.90 -14.83
C GLU A 223 -3.23 -38.15 -15.01
N ILE A 224 -2.69 -38.26 -16.25
CA ILE A 224 -1.50 -37.55 -16.69
C ILE A 224 -1.91 -36.52 -17.75
N SER A 225 -1.57 -35.24 -17.52
CA SER A 225 -1.90 -34.15 -18.42
C SER A 225 -1.24 -34.30 -19.80
N MET A 226 -1.79 -33.63 -20.81
CA MET A 226 -1.01 -33.28 -22.01
C MET A 226 0.14 -32.35 -21.65
N PRO A 227 1.24 -32.32 -22.47
CA PRO A 227 2.29 -31.33 -22.28
C PRO A 227 1.71 -29.92 -22.33
N PHE A 228 2.13 -29.08 -21.35
CA PHE A 228 1.76 -27.68 -21.27
C PHE A 228 2.98 -26.83 -20.93
N ARG A 229 2.91 -25.55 -21.25
CA ARG A 229 4.03 -24.64 -21.11
C ARG A 229 3.88 -23.71 -19.91
N THR A 230 5.00 -23.44 -19.23
CA THR A 230 5.19 -22.36 -18.26
C THR A 230 6.42 -21.55 -18.65
N GLN A 231 6.75 -20.52 -17.88
CA GLN A 231 8.00 -19.77 -18.04
C GLN A 231 9.28 -20.63 -17.89
N PHE A 232 9.20 -21.78 -17.24
CA PHE A 232 10.32 -22.69 -17.03
C PHE A 232 10.54 -23.67 -18.22
N GLY A 233 9.51 -23.91 -19.00
CA GLY A 233 9.57 -24.87 -20.10
C GLY A 233 8.28 -25.69 -20.25
N TYR A 234 8.41 -26.90 -20.75
CA TYR A 234 7.28 -27.81 -20.93
C TYR A 234 7.19 -28.81 -19.80
N HIS A 235 5.97 -29.09 -19.38
CA HIS A 235 5.66 -30.03 -18.30
C HIS A 235 4.64 -31.07 -18.75
N ILE A 236 4.71 -32.25 -18.14
CA ILE A 236 3.56 -33.14 -17.94
C ILE A 236 3.36 -33.32 -16.45
N LEU A 237 2.11 -33.35 -16.03
CA LEU A 237 1.67 -33.45 -14.64
C LEU A 237 0.84 -34.70 -14.45
N LYS A 238 1.16 -35.51 -13.42
CA LYS A 238 0.30 -36.57 -12.91
C LYS A 238 -0.36 -36.08 -11.63
N VAL A 239 -1.67 -36.09 -11.56
CA VAL A 239 -2.45 -35.83 -10.36
C VAL A 239 -2.61 -37.15 -9.59
N ASN A 240 -1.86 -37.30 -8.49
CA ASN A 240 -1.89 -38.51 -7.69
C ASN A 240 -3.18 -38.58 -6.85
N GLU A 241 -3.55 -37.45 -6.23
CA GLU A 241 -4.68 -37.37 -5.30
C GLU A 241 -5.32 -35.98 -5.34
N LYS A 242 -6.60 -35.90 -5.01
CA LYS A 242 -7.33 -34.64 -4.72
C LYS A 242 -8.13 -34.84 -3.44
N ARG A 243 -8.12 -33.85 -2.56
CA ARG A 243 -8.91 -33.85 -1.33
C ARG A 243 -9.54 -32.48 -1.06
N GLU A 244 -10.57 -32.43 -0.27
CA GLU A 244 -11.09 -31.16 0.24
C GLU A 244 -10.06 -30.49 1.13
N ALA A 245 -10.02 -29.15 1.08
CA ALA A 245 -9.13 -28.36 1.92
C ALA A 245 -9.50 -28.55 3.40
N ARG A 246 -8.53 -28.92 4.19
CA ARG A 246 -8.73 -29.26 5.61
C ARG A 246 -8.83 -28.05 6.51
N GLY A 247 -8.60 -26.83 5.99
CA GLY A 247 -8.61 -25.60 6.75
C GLY A 247 -7.38 -25.45 7.63
N GLU A 248 -7.59 -24.96 8.85
CA GLU A 248 -6.53 -24.70 9.83
C GLU A 248 -6.90 -25.31 11.17
N VAL A 249 -5.86 -25.66 11.94
CA VAL A 249 -5.99 -26.19 13.30
C VAL A 249 -5.18 -25.35 14.27
N LYS A 250 -5.74 -25.12 15.46
CA LYS A 250 -5.04 -24.61 16.61
C LYS A 250 -4.77 -25.76 17.55
N LEU A 251 -3.52 -25.95 17.93
CA LEU A 251 -3.11 -27.07 18.76
C LEU A 251 -2.12 -26.66 19.83
N ALA A 252 -2.00 -27.52 20.84
CA ALA A 252 -0.87 -27.56 21.75
C ALA A 252 -0.06 -28.82 21.49
N HIS A 253 1.27 -28.76 21.66
CA HIS A 253 2.10 -29.94 21.52
C HIS A 253 3.16 -30.05 22.61
N ILE A 254 3.57 -31.27 22.86
CA ILE A 254 4.72 -31.63 23.68
C ILE A 254 5.70 -32.33 22.77
N MET A 255 6.96 -31.88 22.77
CA MET A 255 8.02 -32.48 21.97
C MET A 255 9.18 -32.94 22.85
N ILE A 256 9.66 -34.15 22.65
CA ILE A 256 10.96 -34.62 23.12
C ILE A 256 11.87 -34.74 21.91
N ARG A 257 12.90 -33.90 21.88
CA ARG A 257 13.83 -33.82 20.73
C ARG A 257 14.58 -35.10 20.51
N ASN A 258 14.79 -35.45 19.28
CA ASN A 258 15.76 -36.46 18.88
C ASN A 258 16.93 -35.74 18.18
N GLN A 259 18.16 -35.94 18.72
CA GLN A 259 19.33 -35.32 18.10
C GLN A 259 19.60 -35.95 16.73
N TYR A 260 20.12 -35.14 15.80
CA TYR A 260 20.63 -35.66 14.56
C TYR A 260 21.77 -36.65 14.88
N GLU A 261 21.72 -37.88 14.31
CA GLU A 261 22.67 -38.96 14.62
C GLU A 261 22.59 -39.50 16.07
N ALA A 262 21.43 -39.41 16.73
CA ALA A 262 21.23 -39.99 18.04
C ALA A 262 21.45 -41.51 18.03
N SER A 263 22.09 -42.05 19.10
CA SER A 263 22.24 -43.50 19.30
C SER A 263 20.87 -44.17 19.48
N VAL A 264 20.81 -45.49 19.27
CA VAL A 264 19.60 -46.28 19.50
C VAL A 264 19.08 -46.09 20.91
N GLU A 265 19.97 -46.04 21.91
CA GLU A 265 19.63 -45.82 23.31
C GLU A 265 19.03 -44.43 23.54
N GLN A 266 19.59 -43.37 22.95
CA GLN A 266 19.06 -42.01 23.04
C GLN A 266 17.66 -41.89 22.40
N VAL A 267 17.43 -42.57 21.29
CA VAL A 267 16.11 -42.64 20.64
C VAL A 267 15.12 -43.36 21.57
N GLN A 268 15.53 -44.48 22.19
CA GLN A 268 14.69 -45.24 23.12
C GLN A 268 14.36 -44.42 24.38
N ASP A 269 15.34 -43.68 24.93
CA ASP A 269 15.12 -42.79 26.07
C ASP A 269 14.12 -41.68 25.76
N ALA A 270 14.21 -41.06 24.57
CA ALA A 270 13.26 -40.05 24.13
C ALA A 270 11.84 -40.64 23.97
N GLN A 271 11.74 -41.88 23.44
CA GLN A 271 10.48 -42.61 23.35
C GLN A 271 9.90 -42.88 24.72
N ASN A 272 10.70 -43.42 25.66
CA ASN A 272 10.27 -43.73 27.02
C ASN A 272 9.77 -42.48 27.77
N LYS A 273 10.44 -41.33 27.55
CA LYS A 273 10.03 -40.04 28.16
C LYS A 273 8.66 -39.59 27.60
N ILE A 274 8.48 -39.58 26.28
CA ILE A 274 7.21 -39.14 25.71
C ILE A 274 6.07 -40.09 26.09
N ASP A 275 6.32 -41.39 26.16
CA ASP A 275 5.34 -42.38 26.58
C ASP A 275 4.95 -42.19 28.07
N SER A 276 5.90 -41.89 28.95
CA SER A 276 5.64 -41.53 30.34
C SER A 276 4.74 -40.30 30.46
N ILE A 277 5.01 -39.27 29.68
CA ILE A 277 4.17 -38.05 29.64
C ILE A 277 2.76 -38.39 29.14
N TYR A 278 2.65 -39.26 28.14
CA TYR A 278 1.34 -39.68 27.62
C TYR A 278 0.54 -40.45 28.70
N GLU A 279 1.19 -41.30 29.52
CA GLU A 279 0.53 -41.98 30.64
C GLU A 279 0.07 -40.99 31.74
N MET A 280 0.83 -39.90 32.01
CA MET A 280 0.38 -38.83 32.89
C MET A 280 -0.89 -38.13 32.36
N ILE A 281 -0.93 -37.84 31.07
CA ILE A 281 -2.10 -37.24 30.43
C ILE A 281 -3.33 -38.18 30.55
N LYS A 282 -3.14 -39.49 30.33
CA LYS A 282 -4.21 -40.50 30.49
C LYS A 282 -4.73 -40.60 31.94
N LYS A 283 -3.89 -40.30 32.92
CA LYS A 283 -4.28 -40.23 34.35
C LYS A 283 -4.98 -38.92 34.72
N GLY A 284 -5.13 -37.97 33.77
CA GLY A 284 -5.86 -36.74 33.96
C GLY A 284 -4.99 -35.52 34.29
N GLU A 285 -3.67 -35.62 34.22
CA GLU A 285 -2.79 -34.47 34.43
C GLU A 285 -2.99 -33.42 33.32
N ASN A 286 -2.83 -32.13 33.68
CA ASN A 286 -3.10 -31.02 32.76
C ASN A 286 -2.05 -30.96 31.66
N PHE A 287 -2.48 -31.04 30.42
CA PHE A 287 -1.64 -31.01 29.22
C PHE A 287 -0.70 -29.78 29.18
N GLY A 288 -1.23 -28.60 29.48
CA GLY A 288 -0.44 -27.35 29.45
C GLY A 288 0.67 -27.35 30.48
N THR A 289 0.41 -27.85 31.72
CA THR A 289 1.41 -27.98 32.77
C THR A 289 2.50 -28.98 32.39
N LEU A 290 2.11 -30.09 31.75
CA LEU A 290 3.09 -31.07 31.25
C LEU A 290 3.92 -30.49 30.09
N ALA A 291 3.32 -29.68 29.23
CA ALA A 291 4.05 -28.99 28.16
C ALA A 291 5.08 -28.00 28.72
N GLU A 292 4.71 -27.21 29.73
CA GLU A 292 5.62 -26.27 30.41
C GLU A 292 6.80 -26.97 31.08
N ASN A 293 6.54 -28.13 31.69
CA ASN A 293 7.56 -28.84 32.48
C ASN A 293 8.47 -29.74 31.65
N TYR A 294 7.95 -30.34 30.58
CA TYR A 294 8.65 -31.42 29.87
C TYR A 294 8.90 -31.17 28.39
N SER A 295 8.17 -30.27 27.74
CA SER A 295 8.36 -30.02 26.31
C SER A 295 9.71 -29.36 26.05
N GLN A 296 10.42 -29.89 25.06
CA GLN A 296 11.69 -29.35 24.56
C GLN A 296 11.50 -28.43 23.34
N ASP A 297 10.26 -28.08 22.99
CA ASP A 297 9.98 -27.02 22.06
C ASP A 297 9.92 -25.67 22.77
N GLU A 298 11.02 -24.90 22.70
CA GLU A 298 11.14 -23.61 23.39
C GLU A 298 10.12 -22.57 22.90
N GLY A 299 9.62 -22.74 21.66
CA GLY A 299 8.68 -21.82 21.06
C GLY A 299 7.27 -21.88 21.67
N SER A 300 6.84 -23.05 22.10
CA SER A 300 5.49 -23.27 22.62
C SER A 300 5.44 -23.69 24.08
N ALA A 301 6.50 -24.32 24.62
CA ALA A 301 6.52 -24.83 26.00
C ALA A 301 6.05 -23.80 27.02
N LYS A 302 6.60 -22.58 27.01
CA LYS A 302 6.25 -21.48 27.93
C LYS A 302 4.81 -20.96 27.76
N ASN A 303 4.16 -21.33 26.67
CA ASN A 303 2.76 -21.01 26.38
C ASN A 303 1.88 -22.28 26.49
N LYS A 304 2.13 -23.13 27.46
CA LYS A 304 1.37 -24.38 27.71
C LYS A 304 1.33 -25.32 26.50
N GLY A 305 2.35 -25.25 25.63
CA GLY A 305 2.44 -25.98 24.38
C GLY A 305 1.62 -25.41 23.24
N GLU A 306 0.85 -24.31 23.44
CA GLU A 306 0.01 -23.74 22.39
C GLU A 306 0.84 -23.18 21.25
N MET A 307 0.41 -23.52 20.03
CA MET A 307 0.98 -23.07 18.77
C MET A 307 0.05 -22.06 18.08
N ASN A 308 0.60 -21.32 17.15
CA ASN A 308 -0.21 -20.53 16.22
C ASN A 308 -1.05 -21.43 15.31
N TRP A 309 -2.08 -20.87 14.67
CA TRP A 309 -2.87 -21.59 13.66
C TRP A 309 -1.97 -22.23 12.61
N MET A 310 -2.18 -23.51 12.38
CA MET A 310 -1.45 -24.31 11.39
C MET A 310 -2.37 -24.69 10.25
N ALA A 311 -2.02 -24.24 9.03
CA ALA A 311 -2.71 -24.69 7.82
C ALA A 311 -2.23 -26.08 7.40
N SER A 312 -3.09 -26.83 6.70
CA SER A 312 -2.79 -28.21 6.23
C SER A 312 -1.55 -28.28 5.29
N LEU A 313 -1.23 -27.19 4.62
CA LEU A 313 -0.09 -27.09 3.67
C LEU A 313 1.10 -26.32 4.26
N SER A 314 1.15 -26.14 5.59
CA SER A 314 2.28 -25.52 6.27
C SER A 314 3.54 -26.40 6.23
N GLY A 315 4.70 -25.80 6.54
CA GLY A 315 6.01 -26.46 6.46
C GLY A 315 6.31 -27.51 7.53
N TYR A 316 5.29 -27.96 8.30
CA TYR A 316 5.46 -29.02 9.29
C TYR A 316 5.62 -30.40 8.61
N PRO A 317 6.31 -31.37 9.28
CA PRO A 317 6.39 -32.75 8.79
C PRO A 317 5.02 -33.32 8.46
N GLU A 318 4.95 -34.18 7.47
CA GLU A 318 3.66 -34.76 7.01
C GLU A 318 3.00 -35.57 8.14
N GLU A 319 3.78 -36.36 8.90
CA GLU A 319 3.31 -37.14 10.05
C GLU A 319 2.67 -36.24 11.11
N PHE A 320 3.25 -35.03 11.33
CA PHE A 320 2.71 -34.06 12.28
C PHE A 320 1.37 -33.50 11.78
N LYS A 321 1.32 -33.11 10.52
CA LYS A 321 0.08 -32.60 9.90
C LYS A 321 -1.02 -33.64 9.87
N GLU A 322 -0.73 -34.85 9.39
CA GLU A 322 -1.72 -35.92 9.33
C GLU A 322 -2.28 -36.25 10.73
N THR A 323 -1.42 -36.35 11.75
CA THR A 323 -1.87 -36.56 13.12
C THR A 323 -2.75 -35.40 13.59
N ALA A 324 -2.32 -34.15 13.40
CA ALA A 324 -3.05 -32.96 13.86
C ALA A 324 -4.47 -32.87 13.22
N PHE A 325 -4.56 -33.10 11.93
CA PHE A 325 -5.83 -33.01 11.21
C PHE A 325 -6.75 -34.21 11.39
N SER A 326 -6.25 -35.36 11.89
CA SER A 326 -7.05 -36.54 12.23
C SER A 326 -7.79 -36.43 13.56
N LEU A 327 -7.31 -35.60 14.49
CA LEU A 327 -7.89 -35.43 15.82
C LEU A 327 -9.23 -34.69 15.78
N LYS A 328 -10.06 -34.98 16.78
CA LYS A 328 -11.23 -34.19 17.15
C LYS A 328 -10.85 -33.11 18.16
N THR A 329 -11.65 -32.07 18.25
CA THR A 329 -11.43 -31.01 19.29
C THR A 329 -11.34 -31.64 20.68
N ASP A 330 -10.37 -31.18 21.46
CA ASP A 330 -9.95 -31.68 22.78
C ASP A 330 -9.31 -33.09 22.81
N GLU A 331 -9.20 -33.74 21.67
CA GLU A 331 -8.53 -35.04 21.56
C GLU A 331 -7.00 -34.88 21.63
N VAL A 332 -6.36 -35.83 22.32
CA VAL A 332 -4.90 -35.93 22.44
C VAL A 332 -4.42 -37.12 21.62
N SER A 333 -3.39 -36.90 20.79
CA SER A 333 -2.79 -37.96 19.97
C SER A 333 -2.04 -38.97 20.85
N LYS A 334 -1.85 -40.18 20.33
CA LYS A 334 -0.79 -41.07 20.83
C LYS A 334 0.58 -40.44 20.51
N PRO A 335 1.65 -40.80 21.24
CA PRO A 335 3.00 -40.47 20.86
C PRO A 335 3.32 -40.88 19.39
N PHE A 336 3.92 -39.99 18.63
CA PHE A 336 4.35 -40.26 17.26
C PHE A 336 5.71 -39.59 16.97
N LYS A 337 6.43 -40.08 15.97
CA LYS A 337 7.78 -39.64 15.66
C LYS A 337 7.80 -38.80 14.39
N THR A 338 8.62 -37.74 14.37
CA THR A 338 9.05 -37.02 13.18
C THR A 338 10.58 -36.96 13.14
N ASN A 339 11.13 -36.29 12.13
CA ASN A 339 12.58 -36.01 12.06
C ASN A 339 13.09 -35.06 13.18
N PHE A 340 12.20 -34.37 13.90
CA PHE A 340 12.56 -33.47 15.01
C PHE A 340 12.52 -34.17 16.37
N GLY A 341 11.86 -35.31 16.48
CA GLY A 341 11.73 -36.05 17.73
C GLY A 341 10.36 -36.73 17.87
N PHE A 342 9.97 -36.96 19.12
CA PHE A 342 8.68 -37.55 19.49
C PHE A 342 7.72 -36.45 19.93
N HIS A 343 6.46 -36.59 19.57
CA HIS A 343 5.43 -35.56 19.80
C HIS A 343 4.16 -36.17 20.37
N ILE A 344 3.46 -35.38 21.17
CA ILE A 344 2.05 -35.55 21.51
C ILE A 344 1.36 -34.26 21.19
N ILE A 345 0.21 -34.32 20.51
CA ILE A 345 -0.58 -33.17 20.09
C ILE A 345 -1.93 -33.20 20.78
N LYS A 346 -2.40 -32.05 21.28
CA LYS A 346 -3.80 -31.82 21.66
C LYS A 346 -4.42 -30.86 20.66
N LEU A 347 -5.53 -31.24 20.02
CA LEU A 347 -6.27 -30.33 19.18
C LEU A 347 -7.15 -29.41 20.04
N ILE A 348 -6.93 -28.09 19.92
CA ILE A 348 -7.69 -27.07 20.65
C ILE A 348 -8.91 -26.64 19.82
N GLU A 349 -8.69 -26.33 18.55
CA GLU A 349 -9.73 -25.80 17.68
C GLU A 349 -9.43 -26.16 16.21
N LYS A 350 -10.49 -26.37 15.43
CA LYS A 350 -10.43 -26.60 13.99
C LYS A 350 -11.35 -25.64 13.27
N ARG A 351 -10.85 -24.94 12.29
CA ARG A 351 -11.65 -24.04 11.47
C ARG A 351 -11.54 -24.40 9.99
N PRO A 352 -12.68 -24.50 9.29
CA PRO A 352 -12.69 -24.70 7.85
C PRO A 352 -12.20 -23.45 7.12
N LEU A 353 -12.02 -23.56 5.80
CA LEU A 353 -11.83 -22.39 4.95
C LEU A 353 -13.05 -21.45 5.12
N GLY A 354 -12.79 -20.16 5.35
CA GLY A 354 -13.83 -19.12 5.47
C GLY A 354 -14.65 -18.97 4.19
N GLU A 355 -15.78 -18.27 4.30
CA GLU A 355 -16.58 -17.89 3.14
C GLU A 355 -15.81 -16.90 2.24
N TYR A 356 -16.23 -16.75 0.98
CA TYR A 356 -15.57 -15.83 0.03
C TYR A 356 -15.38 -14.44 0.59
N LYS A 357 -16.40 -13.87 1.25
CA LYS A 357 -16.34 -12.55 1.86
C LYS A 357 -15.24 -12.39 2.91
N ASP A 358 -14.93 -13.49 3.63
CA ASP A 358 -13.96 -13.47 4.73
C ASP A 358 -12.50 -13.53 4.22
N VAL A 359 -12.30 -14.09 3.03
CA VAL A 359 -10.99 -14.30 2.40
C VAL A 359 -10.76 -13.44 1.16
N GLN A 360 -11.75 -12.65 0.74
CA GLN A 360 -11.73 -11.87 -0.51
C GLN A 360 -10.53 -10.93 -0.60
N ASP A 361 -10.19 -10.21 0.46
CA ASP A 361 -9.07 -9.28 0.45
C ASP A 361 -7.72 -10.01 0.30
N VAL A 362 -7.58 -11.16 0.94
CA VAL A 362 -6.37 -12.00 0.81
C VAL A 362 -6.25 -12.55 -0.61
N ILE A 363 -7.36 -13.04 -1.18
CA ILE A 363 -7.40 -13.51 -2.57
C ILE A 363 -7.05 -12.39 -3.53
N LYS A 364 -7.61 -11.21 -3.35
CA LYS A 364 -7.33 -10.01 -4.17
C LYS A 364 -5.85 -9.65 -4.15
N GLN A 365 -5.24 -9.60 -2.97
CA GLN A 365 -3.82 -9.30 -2.84
C GLN A 365 -2.93 -10.34 -3.52
N LYS A 366 -3.26 -11.64 -3.35
CA LYS A 366 -2.53 -12.73 -4.00
C LYS A 366 -2.74 -12.72 -5.52
N THR A 367 -3.97 -12.55 -6.00
CA THR A 367 -4.29 -12.47 -7.43
C THR A 367 -3.52 -11.34 -8.13
N ASN A 368 -3.38 -10.18 -7.49
CA ASN A 368 -2.66 -9.04 -8.06
C ASN A 368 -1.14 -9.27 -8.19
N LYS A 369 -0.57 -10.16 -7.38
CA LYS A 369 0.86 -10.51 -7.39
C LYS A 369 1.18 -11.75 -8.22
N ASP A 370 0.18 -12.51 -8.58
CA ASP A 370 0.29 -13.77 -9.29
C ASP A 370 0.23 -13.53 -10.81
N SER A 371 0.81 -14.45 -11.59
CA SER A 371 0.81 -14.42 -13.06
C SER A 371 -0.58 -14.45 -13.69
N ARG A 372 -1.64 -14.84 -12.95
CA ARG A 372 -3.03 -14.73 -13.42
C ARG A 372 -3.49 -13.28 -13.65
N SER A 373 -2.86 -12.30 -12.98
CA SER A 373 -3.13 -10.87 -13.21
C SER A 373 -2.88 -10.45 -14.66
N GLU A 374 -1.96 -11.13 -15.37
CA GLU A 374 -1.70 -10.93 -16.79
C GLU A 374 -2.95 -11.21 -17.66
N SER A 375 -3.86 -12.09 -17.23
CA SER A 375 -5.12 -12.33 -17.93
C SER A 375 -6.04 -11.11 -17.90
N SER A 376 -6.08 -10.37 -16.79
CA SER A 376 -6.83 -9.10 -16.70
C SER A 376 -6.20 -8.03 -17.58
N LYS A 377 -4.87 -7.93 -17.58
CA LYS A 377 -4.11 -7.03 -18.47
C LYS A 377 -4.35 -7.37 -19.95
N ALA A 378 -4.29 -8.65 -20.30
CA ALA A 378 -4.56 -9.09 -21.67
C ALA A 378 -5.99 -8.75 -22.13
N ALA A 379 -6.99 -8.87 -21.25
CA ALA A 379 -8.37 -8.47 -21.55
C ALA A 379 -8.48 -6.96 -21.81
N VAL A 380 -7.83 -6.14 -21.02
CA VAL A 380 -7.75 -4.67 -21.24
C VAL A 380 -7.08 -4.39 -22.58
N ILE A 381 -5.93 -5.01 -22.86
CA ILE A 381 -5.20 -4.82 -24.13
C ILE A 381 -6.08 -5.20 -25.33
N ALA A 382 -6.77 -6.32 -25.26
CA ALA A 382 -7.68 -6.78 -26.31
C ALA A 382 -8.82 -5.76 -26.56
N ARG A 383 -9.40 -5.22 -25.48
CA ARG A 383 -10.41 -4.16 -25.53
C ARG A 383 -9.81 -2.89 -26.17
N VAL A 384 -8.67 -2.44 -25.71
CA VAL A 384 -8.00 -1.23 -26.21
C VAL A 384 -7.65 -1.35 -27.70
N LYS A 385 -7.10 -2.50 -28.11
CA LYS A 385 -6.81 -2.79 -29.52
C LYS A 385 -8.07 -2.73 -30.39
N LYS A 386 -9.18 -3.29 -29.90
CA LYS A 386 -10.47 -3.29 -30.61
C LYS A 386 -11.08 -1.88 -30.71
N GLU A 387 -11.11 -1.13 -29.60
CA GLU A 387 -11.75 0.19 -29.53
C GLU A 387 -10.98 1.25 -30.32
N ASN A 388 -9.66 1.09 -30.47
CA ASN A 388 -8.79 2.07 -31.11
C ASN A 388 -8.23 1.60 -32.46
N ASN A 389 -8.90 0.64 -33.13
CA ASN A 389 -8.54 0.20 -34.48
C ASN A 389 -7.06 -0.19 -34.63
N TYR A 390 -6.54 -0.99 -33.68
CA TYR A 390 -5.17 -1.49 -33.77
C TYR A 390 -4.94 -2.28 -35.05
N LYS A 391 -3.87 -1.98 -35.78
CA LYS A 391 -3.46 -2.69 -37.01
C LYS A 391 -1.97 -2.96 -36.95
N GLU A 392 -1.57 -4.21 -37.13
CA GLU A 392 -0.19 -4.68 -37.08
C GLU A 392 0.30 -5.01 -38.50
N ASN A 393 1.56 -4.67 -38.79
CA ASN A 393 2.23 -5.04 -40.04
C ASN A 393 3.26 -6.16 -39.78
N LEU A 394 2.77 -7.40 -39.81
CA LEU A 394 3.60 -8.59 -39.61
C LEU A 394 4.72 -8.75 -40.65
N ALA A 395 4.53 -8.25 -41.89
CA ALA A 395 5.55 -8.34 -42.93
C ALA A 395 6.77 -7.48 -42.57
N ASN A 396 6.53 -6.24 -42.15
CA ASN A 396 7.60 -5.34 -41.71
C ASN A 396 8.30 -5.88 -40.44
N LEU A 397 7.56 -6.43 -39.48
CA LEU A 397 8.12 -7.05 -38.30
C LEU A 397 9.03 -8.25 -38.66
N LYS A 398 8.53 -9.16 -39.50
CA LYS A 398 9.29 -10.33 -39.96
C LYS A 398 10.57 -9.92 -40.70
N SER A 399 10.46 -8.94 -41.60
CA SER A 399 11.61 -8.41 -42.35
C SER A 399 12.66 -7.82 -41.43
N PHE A 400 12.25 -7.01 -40.44
CA PHE A 400 13.18 -6.41 -39.49
C PHE A 400 13.81 -7.44 -38.56
N THR A 401 13.01 -8.34 -37.96
CA THR A 401 13.57 -9.34 -37.00
C THR A 401 14.49 -10.36 -37.68
N ALA A 402 14.36 -10.56 -38.99
CA ALA A 402 15.29 -11.40 -39.77
C ALA A 402 16.69 -10.76 -39.95
N THR A 403 16.85 -9.47 -39.72
CA THR A 403 18.15 -8.77 -39.79
C THR A 403 18.93 -8.84 -38.49
N LEU A 404 18.35 -9.34 -37.41
CA LEU A 404 18.98 -9.44 -36.10
C LEU A 404 19.94 -10.65 -36.08
N ASP A 405 21.13 -10.42 -35.63
CA ASP A 405 22.21 -11.41 -35.55
C ASP A 405 22.53 -11.84 -34.10
N SER A 406 23.63 -12.55 -33.90
CA SER A 406 24.06 -13.02 -32.59
C SER A 406 24.44 -11.89 -31.62
N SER A 407 24.74 -10.68 -32.08
CA SER A 407 25.02 -9.56 -31.20
C SER A 407 23.78 -9.19 -30.36
N PHE A 408 22.56 -9.36 -30.90
CA PHE A 408 21.36 -9.18 -30.17
C PHE A 408 21.16 -10.18 -29.02
N ILE A 409 21.52 -11.45 -29.25
CA ILE A 409 21.47 -12.46 -28.21
C ILE A 409 22.55 -12.23 -27.14
N ASN A 410 23.65 -11.63 -27.53
CA ASN A 410 24.75 -11.27 -26.63
C ASN A 410 24.49 -9.96 -25.86
N GLY A 411 23.40 -9.26 -26.14
CA GLY A 411 22.98 -8.01 -25.46
C GLY A 411 23.80 -6.78 -25.87
N ASN A 412 24.41 -6.79 -27.05
CA ASN A 412 25.25 -5.71 -27.55
C ASN A 412 24.90 -5.28 -29.00
N TRP A 413 23.70 -5.59 -29.45
CA TRP A 413 23.20 -5.18 -30.75
C TRP A 413 23.01 -3.66 -30.83
N THR A 414 23.40 -3.08 -31.97
CA THR A 414 23.20 -1.66 -32.28
C THR A 414 22.71 -1.50 -33.71
N TYR A 415 22.18 -0.34 -34.05
CA TYR A 415 21.76 -0.03 -35.40
C TYR A 415 22.29 1.34 -35.84
N ASP A 416 22.39 1.52 -37.16
CA ASP A 416 22.76 2.79 -37.79
C ASP A 416 21.50 3.64 -37.96
N GLU A 417 21.42 4.78 -37.27
CA GLU A 417 20.29 5.70 -37.35
C GLU A 417 19.99 6.20 -38.76
N GLY A 418 21.01 6.31 -39.61
CA GLY A 418 20.87 6.76 -41.01
C GLY A 418 20.30 5.69 -41.93
N LYS A 419 20.42 4.42 -41.56
CA LYS A 419 19.99 3.28 -42.40
C LYS A 419 18.73 2.58 -41.88
N ILE A 420 18.36 2.76 -40.61
CA ILE A 420 17.14 2.17 -40.08
C ILE A 420 15.91 2.72 -40.78
N ASN A 421 15.04 1.83 -41.26
CA ASN A 421 13.81 2.26 -41.89
C ASN A 421 12.76 2.71 -40.85
N LYS A 422 11.82 3.56 -41.28
CA LYS A 422 10.72 4.05 -40.46
C LYS A 422 9.38 3.44 -40.87
N ASN A 423 9.39 2.25 -41.46
CA ASN A 423 8.19 1.54 -41.83
C ASN A 423 7.30 1.27 -40.59
N PRO A 424 5.98 1.44 -40.70
CA PRO A 424 5.10 1.18 -39.59
C PRO A 424 5.09 -0.31 -39.21
N LEU A 425 5.23 -0.58 -37.91
CA LEU A 425 5.03 -1.90 -37.33
C LEU A 425 3.61 -2.10 -36.85
N PHE A 426 3.02 -1.06 -36.29
CA PHE A 426 1.60 -1.03 -35.98
C PHE A 426 1.08 0.41 -35.84
N THR A 427 -0.24 0.52 -35.89
CA THR A 427 -0.99 1.75 -35.59
C THR A 427 -2.04 1.49 -34.54
N ILE A 428 -2.34 2.50 -33.71
CA ILE A 428 -3.42 2.47 -32.72
C ILE A 428 -4.02 3.88 -32.60
N GLY A 429 -5.31 4.03 -32.90
CA GLY A 429 -5.95 5.34 -33.00
C GLY A 429 -5.20 6.28 -33.96
N THR A 430 -4.68 7.36 -33.42
CA THR A 430 -3.89 8.36 -34.19
C THR A 430 -2.38 8.11 -34.13
N ALA A 431 -1.92 7.18 -33.30
CA ALA A 431 -0.50 6.91 -33.10
C ALA A 431 0.02 5.86 -34.10
N THR A 432 1.24 6.07 -34.60
CA THR A 432 1.98 5.14 -35.48
C THR A 432 3.31 4.81 -34.81
N TYR A 433 3.64 3.54 -34.73
CA TYR A 433 4.91 3.03 -34.19
C TYR A 433 5.69 2.31 -35.27
N THR A 434 6.96 2.67 -35.39
CA THR A 434 7.80 2.29 -36.53
C THR A 434 8.87 1.26 -36.16
N VAL A 435 9.57 0.74 -37.17
CA VAL A 435 10.76 -0.10 -36.99
C VAL A 435 11.83 0.64 -36.17
N LYS A 436 12.03 1.96 -36.41
CA LYS A 436 12.99 2.75 -35.63
C LYS A 436 12.62 2.78 -34.15
N ASP A 437 11.36 3.06 -33.82
CA ASP A 437 10.92 3.10 -32.42
C ASP A 437 11.12 1.75 -31.72
N PHE A 438 10.93 0.65 -32.43
CA PHE A 438 11.16 -0.67 -31.90
C PHE A 438 12.66 -1.01 -31.78
N ALA A 439 13.49 -0.58 -32.72
CA ALA A 439 14.95 -0.72 -32.62
C ALA A 439 15.52 0.01 -31.41
N GLU A 440 15.05 1.23 -31.11
CA GLU A 440 15.40 1.99 -29.91
C GLU A 440 15.01 1.22 -28.63
N TYR A 441 13.79 0.62 -28.63
CA TYR A 441 13.35 -0.22 -27.52
C TYR A 441 14.23 -1.45 -27.34
N LEU A 442 14.61 -2.14 -28.43
CA LEU A 442 15.51 -3.31 -28.36
C LEU A 442 16.86 -2.96 -27.78
N VAL A 443 17.49 -1.88 -28.25
CA VAL A 443 18.80 -1.43 -27.73
C VAL A 443 18.72 -1.12 -26.23
N SER A 444 17.64 -0.47 -25.83
CA SER A 444 17.46 -0.07 -24.40
C SER A 444 17.13 -1.22 -23.47
N ASN A 445 16.65 -2.36 -23.99
CA ASN A 445 16.10 -3.46 -23.17
C ASN A 445 16.73 -4.83 -23.47
N GLN A 446 17.69 -4.93 -24.39
CA GLN A 446 18.40 -6.18 -24.68
C GLN A 446 19.25 -6.62 -23.50
N GLN A 447 19.37 -7.92 -23.33
CA GLN A 447 20.21 -8.57 -22.34
C GLN A 447 20.76 -9.87 -22.93
N PRO A 448 21.90 -10.39 -22.46
CA PRO A 448 22.40 -11.70 -22.89
C PRO A 448 21.36 -12.79 -22.64
N LEU A 449 21.10 -13.63 -23.63
CA LEU A 449 20.12 -14.69 -23.62
C LEU A 449 20.77 -16.03 -23.95
N GLU A 450 20.65 -17.01 -23.08
CA GLU A 450 21.14 -18.37 -23.34
C GLU A 450 20.10 -19.20 -24.12
N LYS A 451 20.58 -20.01 -25.06
CA LYS A 451 19.74 -20.94 -25.84
C LYS A 451 18.49 -20.28 -26.46
N ALA A 452 18.66 -19.07 -27.00
CA ALA A 452 17.59 -18.27 -27.57
C ALA A 452 17.79 -18.07 -29.09
N SER A 453 16.69 -17.90 -29.82
CA SER A 453 16.68 -17.40 -31.19
C SER A 453 16.53 -15.90 -31.19
N ALA A 454 17.41 -15.15 -31.86
CA ALA A 454 17.34 -13.70 -31.99
C ALA A 454 15.97 -13.26 -32.51
N GLN A 455 15.47 -13.93 -33.53
CA GLN A 455 14.17 -13.64 -34.13
C GLN A 455 13.01 -13.88 -33.15
N MET A 456 13.03 -14.99 -32.41
CA MET A 456 11.97 -15.29 -31.42
C MET A 456 12.01 -14.33 -30.24
N ALA A 457 13.23 -14.02 -29.73
CA ALA A 457 13.39 -13.05 -28.66
C ALA A 457 12.85 -11.66 -29.07
N ALA A 458 13.23 -11.20 -30.25
CA ALA A 458 12.73 -9.91 -30.75
C ALA A 458 11.22 -9.91 -30.97
N GLN A 459 10.62 -11.01 -31.47
CA GLN A 459 9.17 -11.13 -31.62
C GLN A 459 8.43 -11.11 -30.27
N ASN A 460 8.98 -11.76 -29.24
CA ASN A 460 8.42 -11.72 -27.89
C ASN A 460 8.55 -10.33 -27.27
N MET A 461 9.70 -9.68 -27.45
CA MET A 461 9.90 -8.29 -27.04
C MET A 461 8.95 -7.33 -27.77
N PHE A 462 8.69 -7.56 -29.07
CA PHE A 462 7.73 -6.77 -29.83
C PHE A 462 6.32 -6.88 -29.25
N ARG A 463 5.85 -8.08 -28.92
CA ARG A 463 4.53 -8.26 -28.29
C ARG A 463 4.41 -7.46 -27.00
N THR A 464 5.41 -7.60 -26.11
CA THR A 464 5.45 -6.87 -24.85
C THR A 464 5.46 -5.36 -25.08
N TRP A 465 6.29 -4.90 -26.01
CA TRP A 465 6.38 -3.48 -26.36
C TRP A 465 5.09 -2.94 -26.96
N ALA A 466 4.49 -3.63 -27.91
CA ALA A 466 3.23 -3.23 -28.54
C ALA A 466 2.08 -3.19 -27.51
N ASP A 467 2.00 -4.18 -26.61
CA ASP A 467 1.01 -4.23 -25.55
C ASP A 467 1.17 -3.07 -24.56
N ASN A 468 2.41 -2.76 -24.16
CA ASN A 468 2.69 -1.61 -23.32
C ASN A 468 2.35 -0.28 -24.01
N LYS A 469 2.62 -0.15 -25.32
CA LYS A 469 2.22 1.03 -26.11
C LYS A 469 0.70 1.16 -26.22
N CYS A 470 -0.04 0.04 -26.31
CA CYS A 470 -1.51 0.06 -26.26
C CYS A 470 -2.02 0.60 -24.92
N ILE A 471 -1.44 0.14 -23.80
CA ILE A 471 -1.80 0.65 -22.46
C ILE A 471 -1.47 2.14 -22.33
N SER A 472 -0.27 2.55 -22.74
CA SER A 472 0.14 3.96 -22.73
C SER A 472 -0.76 4.85 -23.59
N TYR A 473 -1.19 4.34 -24.75
CA TYR A 473 -2.14 5.04 -25.60
C TYR A 473 -3.50 5.23 -24.91
N GLU A 474 -4.06 4.15 -24.35
CA GLU A 474 -5.32 4.23 -23.58
C GLU A 474 -5.19 5.23 -22.44
N GLU A 475 -4.10 5.17 -21.66
CA GLU A 475 -3.83 6.11 -20.58
C GLU A 475 -3.80 7.56 -21.06
N SER A 476 -3.20 7.80 -22.23
CA SER A 476 -3.08 9.15 -22.81
C SER A 476 -4.42 9.78 -23.22
N ILE A 477 -5.43 8.95 -23.52
CA ILE A 477 -6.75 9.41 -23.99
C ILE A 477 -7.85 9.34 -22.92
N LEU A 478 -7.52 8.96 -21.66
CA LEU A 478 -8.53 8.81 -20.59
C LEU A 478 -9.31 10.10 -20.35
N ASP A 479 -8.66 11.27 -20.44
CA ASP A 479 -9.32 12.57 -20.26
C ASP A 479 -10.40 12.84 -21.33
N MET A 480 -10.15 12.38 -22.55
CA MET A 480 -11.12 12.52 -23.64
C MET A 480 -12.26 11.51 -23.53
N LYS A 481 -11.94 10.31 -23.04
CA LYS A 481 -12.84 9.15 -23.00
C LYS A 481 -13.77 9.15 -21.80
N TYR A 482 -13.28 9.61 -20.63
CA TYR A 482 -14.00 9.56 -19.36
C TYR A 482 -14.07 10.93 -18.69
N GLU A 483 -15.29 11.46 -18.58
CA GLU A 483 -15.53 12.77 -17.98
C GLU A 483 -15.09 12.81 -16.50
N ASP A 484 -15.39 11.76 -15.76
CA ASP A 484 -14.99 11.67 -14.35
C ASP A 484 -13.46 11.71 -14.18
N PHE A 485 -12.72 11.02 -15.04
CA PHE A 485 -11.26 11.05 -15.02
C PHE A 485 -10.72 12.46 -15.31
N ARG A 486 -11.24 13.10 -16.38
CA ARG A 486 -10.88 14.46 -16.75
C ARG A 486 -11.12 15.45 -15.61
N ASN A 487 -12.29 15.35 -14.98
CA ASN A 487 -12.68 16.22 -13.87
C ASN A 487 -11.75 16.05 -12.65
N VAL A 488 -11.43 14.82 -12.28
CA VAL A 488 -10.51 14.54 -11.18
C VAL A 488 -9.10 15.01 -11.51
N MET A 489 -8.60 14.78 -12.72
CA MET A 489 -7.29 15.28 -13.14
C MET A 489 -7.20 16.80 -13.13
N GLN A 490 -8.29 17.49 -13.51
CA GLN A 490 -8.35 18.96 -13.44
C GLN A 490 -8.28 19.44 -11.98
N GLU A 491 -8.95 18.75 -11.06
CA GLU A 491 -8.89 19.09 -9.63
C GLU A 491 -7.48 18.90 -9.05
N TYR A 492 -6.76 17.83 -9.42
CA TYR A 492 -5.37 17.64 -9.02
C TYR A 492 -4.45 18.71 -9.61
N ASN A 493 -4.60 19.01 -10.90
CA ASN A 493 -3.86 20.08 -11.56
C ASN A 493 -4.03 21.42 -10.84
N ASP A 494 -5.29 21.82 -10.60
CA ASP A 494 -5.59 23.09 -9.95
C ASP A 494 -5.18 23.09 -8.47
N GLY A 495 -5.27 21.93 -7.80
CA GLY A 495 -4.85 21.75 -6.40
C GLY A 495 -3.35 21.91 -6.18
N ILE A 496 -2.51 21.30 -7.02
CA ILE A 496 -1.05 21.44 -6.95
C ILE A 496 -0.64 22.89 -7.19
N LEU A 497 -1.21 23.53 -8.22
CA LEU A 497 -0.93 24.94 -8.54
C LEU A 497 -1.33 25.87 -7.38
N LEU A 498 -2.50 25.64 -6.80
CA LEU A 498 -2.97 26.40 -5.63
C LEU A 498 -2.01 26.25 -4.45
N PHE A 499 -1.60 25.01 -4.16
CA PHE A 499 -0.70 24.72 -3.03
C PHE A 499 0.64 25.42 -3.22
N ASP A 500 1.30 25.22 -4.37
CA ASP A 500 2.62 25.80 -4.67
C ASP A 500 2.63 27.33 -4.58
N LEU A 501 1.60 27.97 -5.14
CA LEU A 501 1.53 29.42 -5.13
C LEU A 501 1.15 29.96 -3.75
N THR A 502 0.26 29.28 -3.01
CA THR A 502 -0.12 29.69 -1.65
C THR A 502 1.05 29.54 -0.70
N ASP A 503 1.83 28.48 -0.82
CA ASP A 503 3.05 28.31 -0.03
C ASP A 503 4.02 29.48 -0.24
N LYS A 504 4.31 29.81 -1.49
CA LYS A 504 5.24 30.92 -1.83
C LYS A 504 4.73 32.28 -1.41
N LYS A 505 3.44 32.55 -1.59
CA LYS A 505 2.84 33.90 -1.36
C LYS A 505 2.42 34.12 0.09
N VAL A 506 2.11 33.04 0.82
CA VAL A 506 1.51 33.14 2.17
C VAL A 506 2.34 32.38 3.21
N TRP A 507 2.47 31.06 3.11
CA TRP A 507 2.97 30.25 4.22
C TRP A 507 4.48 30.42 4.42
N SER A 508 5.26 30.14 3.40
CA SER A 508 6.72 30.30 3.45
C SER A 508 7.10 31.79 3.59
N LYS A 509 6.34 32.71 2.96
CA LYS A 509 6.55 34.13 3.10
C LYS A 509 6.35 34.60 4.54
N ALA A 510 5.29 34.19 5.22
CA ALA A 510 5.02 34.59 6.60
C ALA A 510 6.11 34.14 7.59
N VAL A 511 6.85 33.08 7.26
CA VAL A 511 7.95 32.56 8.09
C VAL A 511 9.27 33.27 7.76
N SER A 512 9.53 33.58 6.49
CA SER A 512 10.79 34.16 6.01
C SER A 512 10.82 35.67 6.08
N ASP A 513 9.67 36.34 5.97
CA ASP A 513 9.54 37.81 6.06
C ASP A 513 9.51 38.29 7.51
N THR A 514 10.67 38.29 8.14
CA THR A 514 10.82 38.70 9.55
C THR A 514 10.44 40.17 9.78
N ILE A 515 10.73 41.05 8.80
CA ILE A 515 10.42 42.49 8.88
C ILE A 515 8.90 42.69 8.80
N GLY A 516 8.24 42.03 7.87
CA GLY A 516 6.79 42.08 7.73
C GLY A 516 6.06 41.52 8.96
N LEU A 517 6.54 40.40 9.51
CA LEU A 517 5.99 39.80 10.72
C LEU A 517 6.16 40.70 11.94
N GLU A 518 7.33 41.35 12.10
CA GLU A 518 7.58 42.28 13.19
C GLU A 518 6.66 43.50 13.10
N LYS A 519 6.54 44.11 11.91
CA LYS A 519 5.61 45.20 11.67
C LYS A 519 4.16 44.82 11.93
N PHE A 520 3.76 43.64 11.49
CA PHE A 520 2.42 43.09 11.76
C PHE A 520 2.18 42.92 13.25
N TYR A 521 3.15 42.33 13.97
CA TYR A 521 3.07 42.18 15.42
C TYR A 521 2.95 43.55 16.12
N GLU A 522 3.80 44.52 15.82
CA GLU A 522 3.76 45.86 16.45
C GLU A 522 2.40 46.55 16.29
N ASN A 523 1.77 46.42 15.10
CA ASN A 523 0.45 46.95 14.84
C ASN A 523 -0.68 46.24 15.61
N ASN A 524 -0.45 44.98 16.01
CA ASN A 524 -1.46 44.11 16.62
C ASN A 524 -1.10 43.64 18.04
N LYS A 525 0.01 44.07 18.62
CA LYS A 525 0.55 43.56 19.89
C LYS A 525 -0.40 43.60 21.06
N ASN A 526 -1.33 44.56 21.10
CA ASN A 526 -2.35 44.65 22.13
C ASN A 526 -3.35 43.47 22.12
N ASN A 527 -3.41 42.70 21.05
CA ASN A 527 -4.22 41.48 20.93
C ASN A 527 -3.49 40.25 21.55
N TYR A 528 -2.18 40.35 21.77
CA TYR A 528 -1.37 39.25 22.28
C TYR A 528 -0.99 39.52 23.74
N LYS A 529 -1.91 39.24 24.64
CA LYS A 529 -1.69 39.46 26.08
C LYS A 529 -1.66 38.12 26.82
N TRP A 530 -0.78 38.05 27.79
CA TRP A 530 -0.90 37.10 28.86
C TRP A 530 -2.12 37.48 29.71
N LYS A 531 -2.83 36.52 30.26
CA LYS A 531 -3.68 36.77 31.43
C LYS A 531 -2.80 37.03 32.65
N ASP A 532 -3.41 37.39 33.74
CA ASP A 532 -2.68 37.48 35.01
C ASP A 532 -1.98 36.13 35.28
N ARG A 533 -0.73 36.23 35.79
CA ARG A 533 0.13 35.06 36.02
C ARG A 533 0.71 35.11 37.42
N VAL A 534 0.72 33.99 38.13
CA VAL A 534 1.51 33.85 39.34
C VAL A 534 2.97 33.59 39.00
N THR A 535 3.87 34.34 39.60
CA THR A 535 5.33 34.12 39.46
C THR A 535 5.82 33.35 40.68
N TYR A 536 6.48 32.22 40.41
CA TYR A 536 7.04 31.39 41.47
C TYR A 536 8.29 30.68 40.99
N LYS A 537 9.19 30.35 41.94
CA LYS A 537 10.30 29.43 41.72
C LYS A 537 9.93 28.06 42.23
N THR A 538 10.08 27.04 41.39
CA THR A 538 9.99 25.63 41.78
C THR A 538 11.38 25.18 42.21
N TYR A 539 11.50 24.67 43.42
CA TYR A 539 12.67 23.97 43.91
C TYR A 539 12.46 22.48 43.83
N THR A 540 13.35 21.79 43.13
CA THR A 540 13.32 20.32 43.00
C THR A 540 14.47 19.76 43.83
N CYS A 541 14.13 18.83 44.75
CA CYS A 541 15.09 18.21 45.68
C CYS A 541 15.24 16.72 45.32
N LEU A 542 16.43 16.15 45.62
CA LEU A 542 16.75 14.75 45.38
C LEU A 542 15.88 13.80 46.22
N ASN A 543 15.53 14.19 47.46
CA ASN A 543 14.74 13.42 48.40
C ASN A 543 14.06 14.35 49.42
N GLU A 544 13.15 13.77 50.24
CA GLU A 544 12.39 14.51 51.25
C GLU A 544 13.30 15.18 52.31
N LYS A 545 14.36 14.49 52.75
CA LYS A 545 15.32 15.07 53.71
C LYS A 545 15.94 16.35 53.22
N THR A 546 16.32 16.38 51.92
CA THR A 546 16.87 17.58 51.27
C THR A 546 15.82 18.70 51.20
N LYS A 547 14.58 18.35 50.86
CA LYS A 547 13.47 19.33 50.82
C LYS A 547 13.25 19.98 52.19
N VAL A 548 13.09 19.15 53.23
CA VAL A 548 12.90 19.65 54.63
C VAL A 548 14.06 20.55 55.09
N GLU A 549 15.31 20.17 54.78
CA GLU A 549 16.49 20.97 55.15
C GLU A 549 16.52 22.29 54.37
N ALA A 550 16.22 22.28 53.07
CA ALA A 550 16.14 23.46 52.23
C ALA A 550 15.09 24.47 52.75
N VAL A 551 13.87 23.99 52.98
CA VAL A 551 12.78 24.82 53.52
C VAL A 551 13.14 25.41 54.90
N LYS A 552 13.77 24.62 55.79
CA LYS A 552 14.25 25.12 57.08
C LYS A 552 15.32 26.21 56.99
N MET A 553 16.21 26.09 55.99
CA MET A 553 17.23 27.09 55.73
C MET A 553 16.62 28.39 55.17
N PHE A 554 15.67 28.31 54.23
CA PHE A 554 14.93 29.45 53.74
C PHE A 554 14.17 30.17 54.85
N ASN A 555 13.52 29.44 55.75
CA ASN A 555 12.74 29.98 56.86
C ASN A 555 13.67 30.64 57.92
N LYS A 556 14.98 30.33 57.90
CA LYS A 556 16.01 31.01 58.73
C LYS A 556 16.66 32.19 58.03
N GLY A 557 16.13 32.65 56.86
CA GLY A 557 16.63 33.79 56.14
C GLY A 557 17.89 33.52 55.29
N LYS A 558 18.28 32.27 55.07
CA LYS A 558 19.41 31.93 54.19
C LYS A 558 19.07 32.19 52.77
N THR A 559 20.02 32.72 52.00
CA THR A 559 19.89 32.99 50.57
C THR A 559 19.89 31.70 49.75
N GLU A 560 19.31 31.73 48.56
CA GLU A 560 19.35 30.62 47.61
C GLU A 560 20.76 30.11 47.35
N THR A 561 21.72 31.06 47.18
CA THR A 561 23.14 30.76 46.95
C THR A 561 23.76 30.00 48.13
N GLU A 562 23.50 30.41 49.39
CA GLU A 562 24.00 29.69 50.57
C GLU A 562 23.42 28.31 50.71
N ILE A 563 22.13 28.15 50.37
CA ILE A 563 21.42 26.86 50.41
C ILE A 563 21.98 25.89 49.38
N PHE A 564 22.16 26.39 48.13
CA PHE A 564 22.72 25.60 47.05
C PHE A 564 24.18 25.22 47.31
N ALA A 565 24.98 26.15 47.78
CA ALA A 565 26.37 25.88 48.14
C ALA A 565 26.50 24.81 49.25
N LYS A 566 25.58 24.78 50.21
CA LYS A 566 25.57 23.77 51.26
C LYS A 566 25.03 22.42 50.76
N LEU A 567 23.88 22.41 50.12
CA LEU A 567 23.19 21.15 49.80
C LEU A 567 23.79 20.44 48.59
N ASN A 568 24.31 21.18 47.60
CA ASN A 568 24.98 20.64 46.43
C ASN A 568 26.48 20.34 46.65
N LYS A 569 27.02 20.57 47.87
CA LYS A 569 28.46 20.42 48.17
C LYS A 569 28.96 18.98 47.98
N LYS A 570 28.13 17.98 48.34
CA LYS A 570 28.50 16.56 48.26
C LYS A 570 28.10 15.94 46.90
N VAL A 571 26.95 16.29 46.40
CA VAL A 571 26.39 15.77 45.15
C VAL A 571 25.80 16.96 44.40
N ALA A 572 26.30 17.24 43.20
CA ALA A 572 25.76 18.24 42.32
C ALA A 572 24.31 17.91 41.93
N GLY A 573 23.44 18.92 41.91
CA GLY A 573 22.02 18.70 41.56
C GLY A 573 21.15 18.17 42.71
N THR A 574 21.66 18.08 43.93
CA THR A 574 20.85 17.69 45.13
C THR A 574 19.65 18.63 45.31
N ILE A 575 19.77 19.88 44.96
CA ILE A 575 18.68 20.85 44.82
C ILE A 575 18.89 21.71 43.58
N SER A 576 17.82 21.97 42.86
CA SER A 576 17.80 22.89 41.71
C SER A 576 16.56 23.77 41.76
N SER A 577 16.61 24.93 41.06
CA SER A 577 15.45 25.81 40.96
C SER A 577 15.15 26.20 39.52
N LYS A 578 13.87 26.49 39.26
CA LYS A 578 13.39 27.05 37.99
C LYS A 578 12.32 28.10 38.30
N GLU A 579 12.48 29.29 37.75
CA GLU A 579 11.44 30.32 37.81
C GLU A 579 10.39 30.09 36.75
N ILE A 580 9.13 30.24 37.14
CA ILE A 580 7.96 29.98 36.28
C ILE A 580 6.98 31.16 36.47
N LYS A 581 6.40 31.64 35.38
CA LYS A 581 5.22 32.49 35.35
C LYS A 581 4.09 31.69 34.68
N SER A 582 2.99 31.45 35.39
CA SER A 582 1.91 30.59 34.88
C SER A 582 0.53 31.21 35.13
N GLU A 583 -0.36 31.05 34.15
CA GLU A 583 -1.75 31.51 34.28
C GLU A 583 -2.52 30.56 35.25
N ARG A 584 -3.62 31.05 35.80
CA ARG A 584 -4.45 30.31 36.77
C ARG A 584 -5.03 29.01 36.22
N SER A 585 -5.07 28.85 34.91
CA SER A 585 -5.48 27.59 34.24
C SER A 585 -4.52 26.41 34.46
N ASP A 586 -3.27 26.69 34.90
CA ASP A 586 -2.33 25.65 35.32
C ASP A 586 -2.63 25.20 36.75
N ALA A 587 -2.73 23.88 36.97
CA ALA A 587 -3.13 23.30 38.24
C ALA A 587 -2.16 23.65 39.41
N THR A 588 -0.87 23.85 39.15
CA THR A 588 0.10 24.29 40.14
C THR A 588 -0.09 25.79 40.44
N ALA A 589 -0.23 26.57 39.38
CA ALA A 589 -0.44 28.00 39.48
C ALA A 589 -1.73 28.34 40.27
N ASP A 590 -2.81 27.60 40.06
CA ASP A 590 -4.09 27.78 40.77
C ASP A 590 -3.91 27.55 42.28
N LYS A 591 -3.17 26.51 42.68
CA LYS A 591 -2.85 26.22 44.11
C LYS A 591 -1.94 27.29 44.74
N LEU A 592 -1.15 27.99 43.95
CA LEU A 592 -0.18 29.01 44.38
C LEU A 592 -0.73 30.43 44.29
N TRP A 593 -1.92 30.62 43.68
CA TRP A 593 -2.43 31.94 43.26
C TRP A 593 -2.51 32.99 44.38
N ASP A 594 -3.08 32.58 45.51
CA ASP A 594 -3.28 33.45 46.65
C ASP A 594 -2.21 33.26 47.74
N LYS A 595 -1.08 32.63 47.39
CA LYS A 595 0.03 32.36 48.31
C LYS A 595 1.17 33.36 48.10
N LYS A 596 2.01 33.51 49.11
CA LYS A 596 3.24 34.33 49.04
C LYS A 596 4.34 33.68 49.89
N GLY A 597 5.61 33.77 49.45
CA GLY A 597 6.74 33.17 50.11
C GLY A 597 6.82 31.65 49.88
N ILE A 598 7.36 30.92 50.84
CA ILE A 598 7.54 29.45 50.72
C ILE A 598 6.21 28.73 50.85
N VAL A 599 5.92 27.91 49.88
CA VAL A 599 4.70 27.08 49.83
C VAL A 599 5.10 25.64 49.58
N ASP A 600 4.73 24.76 50.49
CA ASP A 600 4.89 23.31 50.33
C ASP A 600 3.54 22.71 49.97
N ILE A 601 3.44 22.17 48.78
CA ILE A 601 2.23 21.48 48.28
C ILE A 601 2.61 20.01 48.11
N THR A 602 1.73 19.11 48.56
CA THR A 602 1.89 17.72 48.30
C THR A 602 1.85 17.41 46.80
N ASN A 603 2.97 16.92 46.27
CA ASN A 603 3.08 16.57 44.87
C ASN A 603 2.56 15.12 44.65
N THR A 604 1.61 14.96 43.74
CA THR A 604 1.00 13.65 43.42
C THR A 604 1.87 12.79 42.51
N ASP A 605 2.95 13.36 41.96
CA ASP A 605 3.91 12.72 41.06
C ASP A 605 5.11 12.06 41.81
N GLY A 606 5.07 12.03 43.14
CA GLY A 606 6.15 11.47 43.98
C GLY A 606 7.42 12.31 43.99
N SER A 607 7.43 13.50 43.40
CA SER A 607 8.60 14.40 43.37
C SER A 607 8.71 15.22 44.64
N PHE A 608 9.95 15.47 45.08
CA PHE A 608 10.26 16.29 46.27
C PHE A 608 10.43 17.76 45.84
N LYS A 609 9.31 18.50 45.71
CA LYS A 609 9.28 19.90 45.30
C LYS A 609 8.67 20.78 46.36
N PHE A 610 9.12 22.04 46.43
CA PHE A 610 8.45 23.13 47.10
C PHE A 610 8.56 24.41 46.25
N TYR A 611 7.82 25.44 46.59
CA TYR A 611 7.66 26.60 45.76
C TYR A 611 7.96 27.88 46.58
N PHE A 612 8.54 28.87 45.92
CA PHE A 612 8.64 30.24 46.46
C PHE A 612 7.81 31.15 45.57
N VAL A 613 6.71 31.65 46.10
CA VAL A 613 5.76 32.48 45.34
C VAL A 613 6.12 33.96 45.54
N SER A 614 6.43 34.64 44.45
CA SER A 614 6.75 36.07 44.41
C SER A 614 5.48 36.91 44.40
N GLY A 615 4.42 36.47 43.79
CA GLY A 615 3.12 37.14 43.70
C GLY A 615 2.50 37.04 42.30
N VAL A 616 1.34 37.68 42.13
CA VAL A 616 0.65 37.73 40.86
C VAL A 616 1.12 38.96 40.07
N VAL A 617 1.43 38.75 38.80
CA VAL A 617 1.76 39.79 37.83
C VAL A 617 0.53 39.98 36.94
N ASN A 618 0.09 41.20 36.78
CA ASN A 618 -1.04 41.56 35.93
C ASN A 618 -0.76 41.23 34.46
N SER A 619 -1.83 41.23 33.67
CA SER A 619 -1.78 41.01 32.21
C SER A 619 -0.70 41.89 31.55
N GLU A 620 0.22 41.23 30.84
CA GLU A 620 1.32 41.86 30.11
C GLU A 620 1.19 41.52 28.62
N VAL A 621 1.66 42.41 27.74
CA VAL A 621 1.76 42.09 26.30
C VAL A 621 2.86 41.06 26.09
N LYS A 622 2.53 39.98 25.36
CA LYS A 622 3.49 38.96 24.96
C LYS A 622 4.53 39.57 24.01
N THR A 623 5.77 39.33 24.22
CA THR A 623 6.81 39.63 23.22
C THR A 623 6.54 38.90 21.90
N LEU A 624 7.10 39.36 20.78
CA LEU A 624 6.98 38.66 19.49
C LEU A 624 7.46 37.19 19.61
N LYS A 625 8.52 36.94 20.38
CA LYS A 625 9.01 35.57 20.62
C LYS A 625 7.95 34.68 21.29
N GLU A 626 7.21 35.20 22.24
CA GLU A 626 6.18 34.51 22.98
C GLU A 626 4.88 34.36 22.17
N ALA A 627 4.57 35.34 21.33
CA ALA A 627 3.38 35.35 20.47
C ALA A 627 3.64 34.77 19.08
N LYS A 628 4.86 34.31 18.76
CA LYS A 628 5.31 34.00 17.39
C LYS A 628 4.36 33.10 16.63
N GLY A 629 3.88 32.00 17.23
CA GLY A 629 2.99 31.10 16.56
C GLY A 629 1.64 31.71 16.16
N ILE A 630 1.04 32.49 17.09
CA ILE A 630 -0.25 33.15 16.85
C ILE A 630 -0.06 34.31 15.86
N ALA A 631 0.95 35.14 16.05
CA ALA A 631 1.24 36.29 15.20
C ALA A 631 1.57 35.83 13.75
N THR A 632 2.34 34.74 13.58
CA THR A 632 2.61 34.17 12.24
C THR A 632 1.35 33.68 11.57
N SER A 633 0.46 32.98 12.29
CA SER A 633 -0.81 32.48 11.74
C SER A 633 -1.74 33.64 11.33
N GLU A 634 -1.81 34.70 12.12
CA GLU A 634 -2.61 35.89 11.78
C GLU A 634 -1.99 36.69 10.64
N TYR A 635 -0.65 36.76 10.58
CA TYR A 635 0.05 37.35 9.46
C TYR A 635 -0.17 36.59 8.15
N GLN A 636 -0.21 35.27 8.18
CA GLN A 636 -0.62 34.46 7.02
C GLN A 636 -2.03 34.85 6.53
N ASN A 637 -2.98 34.99 7.44
CA ASN A 637 -4.32 35.43 7.10
C ASN A 637 -4.34 36.83 6.47
N GLN A 638 -3.51 37.74 6.95
CA GLN A 638 -3.38 39.09 6.39
C GLN A 638 -2.77 39.04 4.97
N LEU A 639 -1.67 38.29 4.79
CA LEU A 639 -1.03 38.12 3.49
C LEU A 639 -1.99 37.53 2.47
N GLU A 640 -2.80 36.54 2.87
CA GLU A 640 -3.80 35.92 1.98
C GLU A 640 -4.89 36.91 1.58
N LYS A 641 -5.41 37.70 2.53
CA LYS A 641 -6.42 38.74 2.25
C LYS A 641 -5.90 39.80 1.29
N ASP A 642 -4.68 40.26 1.52
CA ASP A 642 -4.06 41.29 0.67
C ASP A 642 -3.82 40.74 -0.74
N TRP A 643 -3.33 39.51 -0.83
CA TRP A 643 -3.15 38.84 -2.10
C TRP A 643 -4.47 38.60 -2.87
N ILE A 644 -5.53 38.15 -2.21
CA ILE A 644 -6.85 38.01 -2.82
C ILE A 644 -7.34 39.36 -3.35
N LYS A 645 -7.15 40.45 -2.61
CA LYS A 645 -7.50 41.81 -3.05
C LYS A 645 -6.68 42.22 -4.28
N GLU A 646 -5.39 41.92 -4.30
CA GLU A 646 -4.53 42.14 -5.48
C GLU A 646 -5.05 41.39 -6.71
N LEU A 647 -5.37 40.09 -6.54
CA LEU A 647 -5.88 39.26 -7.64
C LEU A 647 -7.23 39.74 -8.18
N ARG A 648 -8.14 40.16 -7.30
CA ARG A 648 -9.45 40.73 -7.69
C ARG A 648 -9.33 42.08 -8.40
N ASN A 649 -8.29 42.84 -8.12
CA ASN A 649 -7.97 44.07 -8.86
C ASN A 649 -7.31 43.77 -10.22
N LYS A 650 -6.51 42.71 -10.30
CA LYS A 650 -5.79 42.30 -11.51
C LYS A 650 -6.70 41.65 -12.55
N TYR A 651 -7.66 40.85 -12.12
CA TYR A 651 -8.54 40.10 -12.99
C TYR A 651 -10.00 40.55 -12.85
N SER A 652 -10.63 40.90 -13.99
CA SER A 652 -12.07 41.23 -13.99
C SER A 652 -12.90 39.99 -13.60
N ILE A 653 -13.93 40.22 -12.81
CA ILE A 653 -14.89 39.16 -12.39
C ILE A 653 -16.28 39.61 -12.78
N ILE A 654 -16.98 38.77 -13.54
CA ILE A 654 -18.37 39.02 -13.95
C ILE A 654 -19.19 37.83 -13.55
N VAL A 655 -20.06 38.00 -12.55
CA VAL A 655 -20.96 36.96 -12.03
C VAL A 655 -22.29 37.04 -12.80
N ASN A 656 -22.78 35.89 -13.26
CA ASN A 656 -24.12 35.77 -13.82
C ASN A 656 -25.13 35.49 -12.68
N GLU A 657 -25.74 36.57 -12.19
CA GLU A 657 -26.68 36.52 -11.08
C GLU A 657 -27.92 35.67 -11.36
N GLU A 658 -28.37 35.58 -12.62
CA GLU A 658 -29.51 34.75 -13.00
C GLU A 658 -29.19 33.27 -12.84
N THR A 659 -28.03 32.84 -13.30
CA THR A 659 -27.56 31.45 -13.13
C THR A 659 -27.35 31.13 -11.66
N VAL A 660 -26.76 32.04 -10.87
CA VAL A 660 -26.53 31.83 -9.42
C VAL A 660 -27.84 31.67 -8.66
N LYS A 661 -28.87 32.48 -8.95
CA LYS A 661 -30.22 32.36 -8.36
C LYS A 661 -30.88 31.01 -8.68
N GLY A 662 -30.57 30.39 -9.79
CA GLY A 662 -31.07 29.06 -10.15
C GLY A 662 -30.48 27.91 -9.35
N LEU A 663 -29.44 28.14 -8.53
CA LEU A 663 -28.74 27.11 -7.74
C LEU A 663 -29.33 26.88 -6.36
N PHE A 664 -30.19 27.73 -5.84
CA PHE A 664 -30.84 27.66 -4.53
C PHE A 664 -32.38 27.79 -4.60
#